data_ce8428ab7e0aab6bb3398e64163a3709
#
_entry.id   ce8428ab7e0aab6bb3398e64163a3709
#
_cell.length_a   1.000
_cell.length_b   1.000
_cell.length_c   1.000
_cell.angle_alpha   90.00
_cell.angle_beta   90.00
_cell.angle_gamma   90.00
#
_symmetry.space_group_name_H-M   'P 1'
#
loop_
_entity.id
_entity.type
_entity.pdbx_description
1 polymer ?
#
loop_
_entity_poly.entity_id
_entity_poly.type
_entity_poly.pdbx_seq_one_letter_code
_entity_poly.pdbx_strand_id
1 'polypeptide(L)'
;MDGMKMKKSLAVCILAYCQMFTLCSADETAPVAESCTAHGKEAVSPDGRNRITYSGGMVTVFRDDRTLFGPQPAGLCLDRGEAEVELCARNDGVAYRFATDEDGEITVLDETAALVFPSPDTELWVGYNWCDNPKDPKQDKLQHGCASAYTRTTPSSFVPDGRRIAYLPLTVRYPNGTAALVTETDLRDYAGWHLRRNGSETLRLDGVFGKYPVRAKERDVGTNYRRVTERHGWIVKTRGRRTFPWRVFSIADSPIGLVGQKLTRDLAAPPKGDYSWVKPGMCAWEWWSDRRLDGVPFKPGVNTATYKAYIDFAAEYGLGWQLIDEGWCNHGDLFSLTDGFDLDAIVAHASSRGVRVMLWTAWRALDGRQDEIFAAFAKRGVAGFKVDFMERDDAEMMRFMEKTLSVAAKYRLAIDFHGCGKPSGLETTYPNLLGMEGVRGLELMKLDFSKGEDFMTHDCTVPFTRAPLGHVDYTPGAMQNLRRDEWRPNGRNPASQGTRVHQMALFTLFPVPLQMMCDSPSAYRRNPECARFIASVPTVWDEAKGLCGEIGKFAAVARRSGGTWHVGAITDWSAREISIATDFLGGGEWRAEVFRDADDADKEPTHYVREFKRVKAGERMTFRVAPGGGFAVRFDRPPSG
;
A
#
# COMPACT_ATOMS: atom_id res chain seq x y z
N MET A 1 0.62 55.61 16.76
CA MET A 1 -0.20 54.68 17.52
C MET A 1 -0.94 53.77 16.51
N ASP A 2 -0.26 52.84 15.89
CA ASP A 2 -0.91 51.81 15.02
C ASP A 2 0.19 50.80 14.61
N GLY A 3 0.61 50.00 15.57
CA GLY A 3 1.65 48.98 15.32
C GLY A 3 1.51 47.74 16.18
N MET A 4 0.34 47.50 16.79
CA MET A 4 0.21 46.49 17.84
C MET A 4 -1.02 45.59 17.74
N LYS A 5 -1.73 45.59 16.59
CA LYS A 5 -2.93 44.73 16.40
C LYS A 5 -2.77 43.59 15.40
N MET A 6 -1.63 43.45 14.72
CA MET A 6 -1.42 42.40 13.71
C MET A 6 -0.61 41.17 14.17
N LYS A 7 -0.13 41.16 15.43
CA LYS A 7 0.66 40.05 15.98
C LYS A 7 -0.15 39.04 16.82
N LYS A 8 -1.44 39.29 17.06
CA LYS A 8 -2.29 38.37 17.87
C LYS A 8 -3.09 37.37 17.01
N SER A 9 -3.24 37.59 15.71
CA SER A 9 -4.02 36.67 14.83
C SER A 9 -3.22 35.48 14.30
N LEU A 10 -1.87 35.59 14.28
CA LEU A 10 -1.01 34.48 13.80
C LEU A 10 -0.67 33.44 14.88
N ALA A 11 -0.78 33.85 16.16
CA ALA A 11 -0.48 32.95 17.29
C ALA A 11 -1.64 31.97 17.62
N VAL A 12 -2.86 32.30 17.24
CA VAL A 12 -4.05 31.46 17.50
C VAL A 12 -4.17 30.30 16.51
N CYS A 13 -3.71 30.48 15.25
CA CYS A 13 -3.71 29.38 14.26
C CYS A 13 -2.61 28.34 14.50
N ILE A 14 -1.49 28.74 15.14
CA ILE A 14 -0.37 27.81 15.43
C ILE A 14 -0.66 26.97 16.68
N LEU A 15 -1.42 27.49 17.64
CA LEU A 15 -1.82 26.74 18.84
C LEU A 15 -2.94 25.73 18.57
N ALA A 16 -3.85 25.98 17.62
CA ALA A 16 -4.89 25.03 17.23
C ALA A 16 -4.32 23.81 16.48
N TYR A 17 -3.22 23.98 15.73
CA TYR A 17 -2.57 22.88 15.03
C TYR A 17 -1.70 21.98 15.93
N CYS A 18 -1.15 22.54 17.03
CA CYS A 18 -0.42 21.75 18.04
C CYS A 18 -1.34 20.98 19.00
N GLN A 19 -2.58 21.43 19.21
CA GLN A 19 -3.50 20.73 20.12
C GLN A 19 -4.19 19.51 19.49
N MET A 20 -4.22 19.39 18.15
CA MET A 20 -4.74 18.18 17.48
C MET A 20 -3.79 16.97 17.51
N PHE A 21 -2.50 17.18 17.78
CA PHE A 21 -1.53 16.07 17.91
C PHE A 21 -1.29 15.64 19.37
N THR A 22 -1.79 16.39 20.35
CA THR A 22 -1.64 16.04 21.78
C THR A 22 -2.78 15.17 22.29
N LEU A 23 -3.79 14.85 21.48
CA LEU A 23 -4.89 13.93 21.83
C LEU A 23 -4.68 12.51 21.29
N CYS A 24 -3.50 12.18 20.76
CA CYS A 24 -3.01 10.81 20.60
C CYS A 24 -2.03 10.41 21.71
N SER A 25 -2.05 11.09 22.85
CA SER A 25 -1.36 10.67 24.05
C SER A 25 -2.32 9.84 24.93
N ALA A 26 -2.09 8.55 24.97
CA ALA A 26 -2.29 7.67 26.12
C ALA A 26 -3.53 7.98 26.97
N ASP A 27 -4.73 7.57 26.52
CA ASP A 27 -5.77 7.01 27.36
C ASP A 27 -6.94 6.43 26.52
N GLU A 28 -6.60 5.65 25.54
CA GLU A 28 -7.40 4.51 25.10
C GLU A 28 -6.40 3.37 24.87
N THR A 29 -5.93 2.78 25.95
CA THR A 29 -5.62 1.36 25.96
C THR A 29 -6.93 0.65 25.64
N ALA A 30 -7.31 0.66 24.35
CA ALA A 30 -8.29 -0.27 23.85
C ALA A 30 -7.84 -1.65 24.32
N PRO A 31 -8.74 -2.48 24.82
CA PRO A 31 -8.40 -3.78 25.38
C PRO A 31 -7.94 -4.73 24.27
N VAL A 32 -6.68 -4.60 23.82
CA VAL A 32 -5.99 -5.60 23.01
C VAL A 32 -5.82 -6.89 23.84
N ALA A 33 -5.91 -6.78 25.17
CA ALA A 33 -5.71 -7.87 26.10
C ALA A 33 -6.91 -8.81 26.27
N GLU A 34 -8.13 -8.42 25.88
CA GLU A 34 -9.31 -9.25 26.17
C GLU A 34 -9.64 -10.34 25.16
N SER A 35 -8.98 -10.37 23.99
CA SER A 35 -9.26 -11.37 22.95
C SER A 35 -8.05 -12.21 22.53
N CYS A 36 -6.87 -11.99 23.09
CA CYS A 36 -5.70 -12.82 22.83
C CYS A 36 -5.46 -13.72 24.04
N THR A 37 -5.70 -15.01 23.90
CA THR A 37 -5.32 -16.00 24.92
C THR A 37 -3.91 -16.51 24.61
N ALA A 38 -2.92 -16.09 25.37
CA ALA A 38 -1.63 -16.78 25.41
C ALA A 38 -1.89 -18.23 25.88
N HIS A 39 -1.34 -19.23 25.18
CA HIS A 39 -1.40 -20.67 25.51
C HIS A 39 -2.79 -21.32 25.47
N GLY A 40 -3.74 -20.82 24.68
CA GLY A 40 -5.09 -21.38 24.52
C GLY A 40 -5.22 -22.32 23.34
N LYS A 41 -6.08 -23.34 23.48
CA LYS A 41 -6.47 -24.20 22.34
C LYS A 41 -7.56 -23.57 21.49
N GLU A 42 -8.17 -22.49 21.94
CA GLU A 42 -9.28 -21.80 21.30
C GLU A 42 -9.31 -20.31 21.64
N ALA A 43 -9.68 -19.47 20.68
CA ALA A 43 -10.05 -18.07 20.88
C ALA A 43 -11.34 -17.76 20.12
N VAL A 44 -12.21 -16.94 20.74
CA VAL A 44 -13.52 -16.54 20.18
C VAL A 44 -13.62 -15.01 20.21
N SER A 45 -14.14 -14.41 19.15
CA SER A 45 -14.35 -12.96 19.07
C SER A 45 -15.42 -12.48 20.08
N PRO A 46 -15.37 -11.20 20.48
CA PRO A 46 -16.35 -10.63 21.44
C PRO A 46 -17.81 -10.78 20.99
N ASP A 47 -18.08 -10.72 19.67
CA ASP A 47 -19.42 -10.94 19.11
C ASP A 47 -19.79 -12.43 18.92
N GLY A 48 -18.88 -13.36 19.26
CA GLY A 48 -19.06 -14.80 19.18
C GLY A 48 -18.99 -15.37 17.76
N ARG A 49 -18.85 -14.55 16.73
CA ARG A 49 -18.96 -14.96 15.32
C ARG A 49 -17.71 -15.60 14.75
N ASN A 50 -16.52 -15.07 15.12
CA ASN A 50 -15.23 -15.59 14.65
C ASN A 50 -14.59 -16.45 15.73
N ARG A 51 -14.10 -17.63 15.35
CA ARG A 51 -13.43 -18.56 16.25
C ARG A 51 -12.23 -19.20 15.56
N ILE A 52 -11.17 -19.40 16.33
CA ILE A 52 -9.98 -20.12 15.90
C ILE A 52 -9.61 -21.16 16.94
N THR A 53 -9.23 -22.36 16.48
CA THR A 53 -8.78 -23.45 17.35
C THR A 53 -7.42 -23.96 16.92
N TYR A 54 -6.63 -24.45 17.88
CA TYR A 54 -5.38 -25.16 17.65
C TYR A 54 -5.36 -26.45 18.43
N SER A 55 -5.17 -27.57 17.75
CA SER A 55 -5.07 -28.90 18.38
C SER A 55 -4.26 -29.86 17.52
N GLY A 56 -3.28 -30.56 18.13
CA GLY A 56 -2.48 -31.56 17.45
C GLY A 56 -1.72 -31.05 16.21
N GLY A 57 -1.19 -29.81 16.26
CA GLY A 57 -0.50 -29.18 15.13
C GLY A 57 -1.45 -28.71 14.01
N MET A 58 -2.75 -28.58 14.28
CA MET A 58 -3.75 -28.19 13.29
C MET A 58 -4.49 -26.94 13.74
N VAL A 59 -4.62 -25.97 12.84
CA VAL A 59 -5.45 -24.76 13.02
C VAL A 59 -6.76 -24.91 12.26
N THR A 60 -7.87 -24.46 12.87
CA THR A 60 -9.16 -24.34 12.19
C THR A 60 -9.77 -22.97 12.45
N VAL A 61 -10.28 -22.32 11.40
CA VAL A 61 -10.89 -21.00 11.42
C VAL A 61 -12.37 -21.11 11.09
N PHE A 62 -13.22 -20.48 11.92
CA PHE A 62 -14.67 -20.53 11.80
C PHE A 62 -15.28 -19.13 11.73
N ARG A 63 -16.42 -19.02 11.08
CA ARG A 63 -17.36 -17.89 11.11
C ARG A 63 -18.78 -18.43 11.26
N ASP A 64 -19.52 -17.99 12.30
CA ASP A 64 -20.88 -18.46 12.61
C ASP A 64 -20.95 -20.01 12.61
N ASP A 65 -19.98 -20.66 13.30
CA ASP A 65 -19.76 -22.12 13.40
C ASP A 65 -19.49 -22.86 12.07
N ARG A 66 -19.36 -22.14 10.97
CA ARG A 66 -18.95 -22.73 9.68
C ARG A 66 -17.42 -22.69 9.54
N THR A 67 -16.82 -23.78 9.14
CA THR A 67 -15.40 -23.82 8.82
C THR A 67 -15.13 -22.98 7.58
N LEU A 68 -14.23 -21.99 7.74
CA LEU A 68 -13.69 -21.23 6.63
C LEU A 68 -12.36 -21.83 6.15
N PHE A 69 -11.49 -22.20 7.09
CA PHE A 69 -10.22 -22.84 6.77
C PHE A 69 -9.96 -24.00 7.74
N GLY A 70 -9.39 -25.08 7.23
CA GLY A 70 -8.89 -26.18 8.04
C GLY A 70 -9.83 -27.37 8.21
N PRO A 71 -9.43 -28.32 9.05
CA PRO A 71 -8.20 -28.32 9.83
C PRO A 71 -6.96 -28.28 8.92
N GLN A 72 -6.06 -27.34 9.20
CA GLN A 72 -4.89 -27.09 8.38
C GLN A 72 -3.59 -27.20 9.19
N PRO A 73 -2.53 -27.86 8.68
CA PRO A 73 -1.28 -27.99 9.40
C PRO A 73 -0.62 -26.64 9.69
N ALA A 74 -0.23 -26.42 10.95
CA ALA A 74 0.52 -25.27 11.40
C ALA A 74 1.56 -25.71 12.43
N GLY A 75 2.83 -25.35 12.22
CA GLY A 75 3.92 -25.73 13.09
C GLY A 75 5.20 -24.98 12.78
N LEU A 76 6.04 -24.78 13.79
CA LEU A 76 7.35 -24.17 13.67
C LEU A 76 8.41 -25.22 14.03
N CYS A 77 9.38 -25.40 13.15
CA CYS A 77 10.50 -26.32 13.36
C CYS A 77 11.76 -25.54 13.77
N LEU A 78 12.17 -25.70 15.02
CA LEU A 78 13.38 -25.13 15.59
C LEU A 78 14.50 -26.16 15.62
N ASP A 79 15.76 -25.71 15.64
CA ASP A 79 16.93 -26.59 15.85
C ASP A 79 17.01 -27.10 17.30
N ARG A 80 16.36 -26.39 18.23
CA ARG A 80 16.21 -26.76 19.65
C ARG A 80 14.98 -26.13 20.26
N GLY A 81 14.46 -26.76 21.31
CA GLY A 81 13.28 -26.32 22.04
C GLY A 81 11.98 -26.53 21.26
N GLU A 82 10.93 -25.99 21.82
CA GLU A 82 9.58 -26.08 21.29
C GLU A 82 9.00 -24.67 21.07
N ALA A 83 8.05 -24.57 20.16
CA ALA A 83 7.28 -23.36 19.93
C ALA A 83 5.85 -23.57 20.44
N GLU A 84 5.35 -22.59 21.18
CA GLU A 84 3.97 -22.50 21.61
C GLU A 84 3.15 -21.67 20.62
N VAL A 85 1.83 -21.85 20.62
CA VAL A 85 0.90 -21.10 19.74
C VAL A 85 0.12 -20.08 20.57
N GLU A 86 0.13 -18.85 20.11
CA GLU A 86 -0.76 -17.79 20.55
C GLU A 86 -1.88 -17.60 19.55
N LEU A 87 -3.12 -17.51 20.04
CA LEU A 87 -4.33 -17.29 19.23
C LEU A 87 -4.94 -15.93 19.56
N CYS A 88 -5.49 -15.28 18.54
CA CYS A 88 -6.24 -14.04 18.67
C CYS A 88 -7.55 -14.13 17.88
N ALA A 89 -8.67 -13.67 18.46
CA ALA A 89 -9.95 -13.56 17.78
C ALA A 89 -10.59 -12.20 18.07
N ARG A 90 -11.02 -11.52 17.01
CA ARG A 90 -11.69 -10.22 17.04
C ARG A 90 -12.89 -10.21 16.09
N ASN A 91 -13.75 -9.20 16.20
CA ASN A 91 -14.95 -9.09 15.35
C ASN A 91 -14.62 -8.98 13.85
N ASP A 92 -13.42 -8.49 13.50
CA ASP A 92 -12.95 -8.35 12.14
C ASP A 92 -12.03 -9.49 11.67
N GLY A 93 -11.84 -10.57 12.47
CA GLY A 93 -11.11 -11.75 12.05
C GLY A 93 -10.39 -12.49 13.16
N VAL A 94 -9.50 -13.39 12.76
CA VAL A 94 -8.68 -14.20 13.68
C VAL A 94 -7.23 -14.24 13.22
N ALA A 95 -6.33 -14.58 14.15
CA ALA A 95 -4.92 -14.76 13.85
C ALA A 95 -4.28 -15.78 14.77
N TYR A 96 -3.15 -16.36 14.32
CA TYR A 96 -2.26 -17.16 15.18
C TYR A 96 -0.81 -16.79 14.91
N ARG A 97 0.05 -17.02 15.90
CA ARG A 97 1.49 -16.97 15.77
C ARG A 97 2.18 -18.00 16.66
N PHE A 98 3.45 -18.21 16.42
CA PHE A 98 4.30 -18.99 17.30
C PHE A 98 5.09 -18.09 18.25
N ALA A 99 5.46 -18.63 19.40
CA ALA A 99 6.33 -18.03 20.39
C ALA A 99 7.30 -19.07 20.96
N THR A 100 8.46 -18.66 21.43
CA THR A 100 9.41 -19.54 22.12
C THR A 100 10.11 -18.82 23.25
N ASP A 101 10.34 -19.54 24.35
CA ASP A 101 11.06 -19.08 25.54
C ASP A 101 12.54 -19.53 25.54
N GLU A 102 13.01 -20.15 24.47
CA GLU A 102 14.38 -20.61 24.35
C GLU A 102 15.40 -19.47 24.50
N ASP A 103 16.42 -19.69 25.33
CA ASP A 103 17.49 -18.71 25.53
C ASP A 103 18.51 -18.72 24.40
N GLY A 104 19.13 -17.56 24.18
CA GLY A 104 20.25 -17.40 23.24
C GLY A 104 19.84 -17.41 21.77
N GLU A 105 20.74 -17.86 20.89
CA GLU A 105 20.48 -17.97 19.45
C GLU A 105 19.77 -19.27 19.13
N ILE A 106 18.76 -19.20 18.27
CA ILE A 106 18.01 -20.33 17.73
C ILE A 106 18.03 -20.28 16.20
N THR A 107 17.85 -21.44 15.57
CA THR A 107 17.67 -21.56 14.12
C THR A 107 16.27 -22.05 13.82
N VAL A 108 15.52 -21.26 13.05
CA VAL A 108 14.25 -21.71 12.50
C VAL A 108 14.54 -22.48 11.22
N LEU A 109 14.33 -23.78 11.27
CA LEU A 109 14.58 -24.69 10.15
C LEU A 109 13.48 -24.60 9.11
N ASP A 110 12.22 -24.61 9.55
CA ASP A 110 11.05 -24.53 8.68
C ASP A 110 9.79 -24.06 9.41
N GLU A 111 8.79 -23.63 8.65
CA GLU A 111 7.45 -23.36 9.15
C GLU A 111 6.41 -24.03 8.25
N THR A 112 5.44 -24.67 8.87
CA THR A 112 4.24 -25.18 8.21
C THR A 112 3.09 -24.20 8.47
N ALA A 113 2.56 -23.59 7.41
CA ALA A 113 1.41 -22.70 7.44
C ALA A 113 0.57 -22.96 6.18
N ALA A 114 -0.21 -24.03 6.21
CA ALA A 114 -1.06 -24.41 5.08
C ALA A 114 -2.42 -23.72 5.13
N LEU A 115 -3.11 -23.66 3.99
CA LEU A 115 -4.53 -23.29 3.87
C LEU A 115 -5.29 -24.47 3.31
N VAL A 116 -6.31 -24.95 4.02
CA VAL A 116 -7.20 -26.01 3.57
C VAL A 116 -8.61 -25.44 3.43
N PHE A 117 -9.15 -25.52 2.23
CA PHE A 117 -10.46 -24.95 1.89
C PHE A 117 -11.57 -25.99 2.02
N PRO A 118 -12.76 -25.62 2.53
CA PRO A 118 -13.85 -26.57 2.76
C PRO A 118 -14.59 -26.96 1.48
N SER A 119 -14.42 -26.21 0.39
CA SER A 119 -15.15 -26.41 -0.86
C SER A 119 -14.29 -26.10 -2.09
N PRO A 120 -14.43 -26.89 -3.18
CA PRO A 120 -13.82 -26.60 -4.47
C PRO A 120 -14.38 -25.34 -5.13
N ASP A 121 -15.58 -24.89 -4.74
CA ASP A 121 -16.26 -23.72 -5.29
C ASP A 121 -15.83 -22.39 -4.61
N THR A 122 -14.87 -22.46 -3.68
CA THR A 122 -14.28 -21.29 -3.05
C THR A 122 -13.51 -20.49 -4.11
N GLU A 123 -13.82 -19.19 -4.23
CA GLU A 123 -13.13 -18.32 -5.16
C GLU A 123 -11.91 -17.68 -4.49
N LEU A 124 -10.81 -17.62 -5.23
CA LEU A 124 -9.53 -17.05 -4.80
C LEU A 124 -9.12 -15.93 -5.76
N TRP A 125 -8.61 -14.80 -5.21
CA TRP A 125 -7.89 -13.77 -5.97
C TRP A 125 -6.45 -13.77 -5.52
N VAL A 126 -5.55 -14.07 -6.46
CA VAL A 126 -4.16 -14.45 -6.22
C VAL A 126 -3.23 -13.58 -7.04
N GLY A 127 -2.24 -12.99 -6.42
CA GLY A 127 -1.06 -12.44 -7.10
C GLY A 127 0.02 -13.52 -7.23
N TYR A 128 0.45 -13.83 -8.45
CA TYR A 128 1.53 -14.77 -8.68
C TYR A 128 2.85 -14.06 -8.84
N ASN A 129 3.90 -14.74 -8.43
CA ASN A 129 5.25 -14.24 -8.62
C ASN A 129 5.55 -14.01 -10.11
N TRP A 130 5.97 -12.81 -10.44
CA TRP A 130 6.24 -12.34 -11.77
C TRP A 130 7.53 -12.96 -12.39
N CYS A 131 8.52 -13.28 -11.54
CA CYS A 131 9.81 -13.80 -11.99
C CYS A 131 9.79 -15.29 -12.38
N ASP A 132 8.61 -15.91 -12.47
CA ASP A 132 8.49 -17.32 -12.81
C ASP A 132 8.76 -17.55 -14.30
N ASN A 133 10.04 -17.68 -14.65
CA ASN A 133 10.43 -18.14 -15.96
C ASN A 133 10.44 -19.68 -15.99
N PRO A 134 9.43 -20.32 -16.56
CA PRO A 134 9.34 -21.79 -16.60
C PRO A 134 10.51 -22.44 -17.37
N LYS A 135 11.26 -21.64 -18.13
CA LYS A 135 12.45 -22.11 -18.89
C LYS A 135 13.74 -22.08 -18.06
N ASP A 136 13.75 -21.43 -16.90
CA ASP A 136 14.93 -21.38 -16.03
C ASP A 136 14.65 -22.10 -14.71
N PRO A 137 15.02 -23.39 -14.57
CA PRO A 137 14.80 -24.15 -13.34
C PRO A 137 15.66 -23.67 -12.17
N LYS A 138 16.65 -22.81 -12.42
CA LYS A 138 17.52 -22.23 -11.39
C LYS A 138 17.03 -20.87 -10.88
N GLN A 139 15.91 -20.37 -11.42
CA GLN A 139 15.37 -19.10 -10.97
C GLN A 139 14.81 -19.23 -9.55
N ASP A 140 15.22 -18.31 -8.67
CA ASP A 140 14.61 -18.16 -7.36
C ASP A 140 13.18 -17.67 -7.51
N LYS A 141 12.21 -18.53 -7.21
CA LYS A 141 10.79 -18.28 -7.34
C LYS A 141 10.24 -17.32 -6.28
N LEU A 142 11.04 -17.00 -5.27
CA LEU A 142 10.70 -16.09 -4.18
C LEU A 142 11.20 -14.67 -4.42
N GLN A 143 11.78 -14.40 -5.58
CA GLN A 143 12.17 -13.04 -5.95
C GLN A 143 11.03 -12.36 -6.72
N HIS A 144 10.42 -11.34 -6.12
CA HIS A 144 9.25 -10.64 -6.65
C HIS A 144 9.03 -9.28 -5.97
N GLY A 145 8.42 -8.33 -6.68
CA GLY A 145 7.97 -7.04 -6.14
C GLY A 145 6.48 -6.97 -5.80
N CYS A 146 5.76 -8.11 -5.76
CA CYS A 146 4.30 -8.17 -5.57
C CYS A 146 3.49 -7.30 -6.56
N ALA A 147 4.01 -7.07 -7.76
CA ALA A 147 3.45 -6.16 -8.77
C ALA A 147 2.73 -6.88 -9.93
N SER A 148 2.18 -8.06 -9.70
CA SER A 148 1.37 -8.78 -10.70
C SER A 148 -0.11 -8.42 -10.58
N ALA A 149 -0.83 -8.51 -11.69
CA ALA A 149 -2.29 -8.46 -11.67
C ALA A 149 -2.85 -9.68 -10.91
N TYR A 150 -3.90 -9.45 -10.12
CA TYR A 150 -4.58 -10.54 -9.41
C TYR A 150 -5.37 -11.40 -10.39
N THR A 151 -5.24 -12.71 -10.22
CA THR A 151 -5.95 -13.71 -11.00
C THR A 151 -7.06 -14.35 -10.17
N ARG A 152 -8.28 -14.42 -10.71
CA ARG A 152 -9.36 -15.19 -10.11
C ARG A 152 -9.16 -16.67 -10.43
N THR A 153 -9.22 -17.52 -9.40
CA THR A 153 -9.06 -18.98 -9.52
C THR A 153 -9.88 -19.70 -8.44
N THR A 154 -9.74 -21.02 -8.33
CA THR A 154 -10.26 -21.83 -7.23
C THR A 154 -9.13 -22.67 -6.64
N PRO A 155 -9.28 -23.28 -5.45
CA PRO A 155 -8.26 -24.16 -4.89
C PRO A 155 -7.85 -25.29 -5.85
N SER A 156 -8.82 -25.91 -6.53
CA SER A 156 -8.57 -27.00 -7.48
C SER A 156 -7.91 -26.54 -8.79
N SER A 157 -8.15 -25.30 -9.20
CA SER A 157 -7.59 -24.69 -10.41
C SER A 157 -6.37 -23.79 -10.16
N PHE A 158 -5.94 -23.66 -8.90
CA PHE A 158 -4.71 -22.98 -8.56
C PHE A 158 -3.54 -23.64 -9.29
N VAL A 159 -2.73 -22.86 -9.98
CA VAL A 159 -1.75 -23.32 -10.97
C VAL A 159 -1.09 -24.67 -10.62
N PRO A 160 -1.35 -25.74 -11.41
CA PRO A 160 -1.07 -27.12 -10.97
C PRO A 160 0.39 -27.55 -11.04
N ASP A 161 1.26 -26.80 -11.71
CA ASP A 161 2.60 -27.27 -12.06
C ASP A 161 3.68 -27.02 -10.99
N GLY A 162 3.30 -26.52 -9.82
CA GLY A 162 4.23 -26.24 -8.71
C GLY A 162 5.30 -25.18 -9.04
N ARG A 163 5.25 -24.57 -10.23
CA ARG A 163 6.22 -23.60 -10.71
C ARG A 163 5.90 -22.19 -10.29
N ARG A 164 4.63 -21.90 -9.95
CA ARG A 164 4.22 -20.58 -9.48
C ARG A 164 4.01 -20.56 -7.98
N ILE A 165 4.53 -19.53 -7.36
CA ILE A 165 4.31 -19.19 -5.96
C ILE A 165 3.41 -17.96 -5.95
N ALA A 166 2.36 -18.01 -5.12
CA ALA A 166 1.53 -16.87 -4.87
C ALA A 166 2.08 -16.07 -3.68
N TYR A 167 2.08 -14.75 -3.80
CA TYR A 167 2.32 -13.87 -2.68
C TYR A 167 1.00 -13.47 -2.00
N LEU A 168 1.09 -13.02 -0.76
CA LEU A 168 -0.03 -12.47 -0.01
C LEU A 168 -0.19 -10.95 -0.30
N PRO A 169 -1.40 -10.38 -0.10
CA PRO A 169 -2.59 -11.02 0.46
C PRO A 169 -3.31 -11.92 -0.53
N LEU A 170 -3.94 -12.98 -0.01
CA LEU A 170 -4.89 -13.82 -0.72
C LEU A 170 -6.30 -13.41 -0.30
N THR A 171 -7.15 -13.05 -1.26
CA THR A 171 -8.57 -12.81 -0.98
C THR A 171 -9.40 -14.04 -1.34
N VAL A 172 -10.25 -14.43 -0.43
CA VAL A 172 -11.11 -15.62 -0.51
C VAL A 172 -12.57 -15.18 -0.45
N ARG A 173 -13.41 -15.72 -1.33
CA ARG A 173 -14.86 -15.57 -1.29
C ARG A 173 -15.51 -16.92 -1.27
N TYR A 174 -16.36 -17.14 -0.27
CA TYR A 174 -17.12 -18.37 -0.12
C TYR A 174 -18.47 -18.29 -0.84
N PRO A 175 -19.11 -19.44 -1.20
CA PRO A 175 -20.39 -19.45 -1.90
C PRO A 175 -21.53 -18.72 -1.16
N ASN A 176 -21.46 -18.64 0.17
CA ASN A 176 -22.44 -17.92 1.00
C ASN A 176 -22.22 -16.39 1.04
N GLY A 177 -21.21 -15.86 0.32
CA GLY A 177 -20.88 -14.45 0.26
C GLY A 177 -19.82 -14.00 1.27
N THR A 178 -19.56 -14.75 2.35
CA THR A 178 -18.46 -14.47 3.30
C THR A 178 -17.15 -14.29 2.56
N ALA A 179 -16.34 -13.34 2.99
CA ALA A 179 -15.03 -13.12 2.43
C ALA A 179 -13.95 -13.15 3.53
N ALA A 180 -12.74 -13.57 3.15
CA ALA A 180 -11.58 -13.50 4.00
C ALA A 180 -10.38 -12.92 3.24
N LEU A 181 -9.57 -12.12 3.93
CA LEU A 181 -8.26 -11.67 3.47
C LEU A 181 -7.19 -12.38 4.30
N VAL A 182 -6.44 -13.27 3.68
CA VAL A 182 -5.33 -13.98 4.33
C VAL A 182 -4.05 -13.21 4.11
N THR A 183 -3.37 -12.89 5.20
CA THR A 183 -2.10 -12.15 5.19
C THR A 183 -1.27 -12.45 6.43
N GLU A 184 -0.27 -11.65 6.68
CA GLU A 184 0.59 -11.70 7.86
C GLU A 184 0.89 -10.30 8.36
N THR A 185 1.31 -10.19 9.63
CA THR A 185 1.77 -8.93 10.21
C THR A 185 2.82 -9.18 11.28
N ASP A 186 3.46 -8.10 11.77
CA ASP A 186 4.63 -8.14 12.66
C ASP A 186 5.82 -8.92 12.04
N LEU A 187 5.97 -8.81 10.71
CA LEU A 187 7.02 -9.48 9.95
C LEU A 187 8.36 -8.75 10.17
N ARG A 188 9.09 -9.17 11.18
CA ARG A 188 10.39 -8.63 11.56
C ARG A 188 11.40 -9.74 11.77
N ASP A 189 12.59 -9.58 11.21
CA ASP A 189 13.66 -10.59 11.34
C ASP A 189 13.16 -12.01 11.03
N TYR A 190 12.37 -12.14 9.97
CA TYR A 190 11.76 -13.39 9.52
C TYR A 190 11.43 -13.31 8.02
N ALA A 191 11.09 -14.46 7.40
CA ALA A 191 10.71 -14.51 5.99
C ALA A 191 9.19 -14.36 5.79
N GLY A 192 8.80 -13.69 4.70
CA GLY A 192 7.42 -13.56 4.27
C GLY A 192 6.77 -14.90 3.93
N TRP A 193 5.46 -14.97 4.15
CA TRP A 193 4.62 -16.14 3.87
C TRP A 193 4.09 -16.08 2.44
N HIS A 194 4.40 -17.12 1.68
CA HIS A 194 3.93 -17.36 0.32
C HIS A 194 3.14 -18.66 0.27
N LEU A 195 2.44 -18.89 -0.84
CA LEU A 195 1.59 -20.05 -1.03
C LEU A 195 1.93 -20.76 -2.33
N ARG A 196 1.89 -22.10 -2.30
CA ARG A 196 1.91 -22.93 -3.49
C ARG A 196 0.90 -24.04 -3.38
N ARG A 197 0.49 -24.60 -4.53
CA ARG A 197 -0.38 -25.77 -4.55
C ARG A 197 0.30 -26.97 -3.88
N ASN A 198 -0.46 -27.68 -3.05
CA ASN A 198 -0.05 -29.02 -2.61
C ASN A 198 -0.12 -30.01 -3.76
N GLY A 199 0.84 -30.92 -3.87
CA GLY A 199 0.93 -31.86 -4.99
C GLY A 199 -0.14 -32.97 -5.00
N SER A 200 -0.68 -33.32 -3.84
CA SER A 200 -1.63 -34.43 -3.67
C SER A 200 -3.06 -33.99 -3.28
N GLU A 201 -3.19 -32.89 -2.54
CA GLU A 201 -4.46 -32.42 -2.01
C GLU A 201 -4.95 -31.18 -2.78
N THR A 202 -6.03 -31.33 -3.56
CA THR A 202 -6.53 -30.27 -4.47
C THR A 202 -7.12 -29.07 -3.75
N LEU A 203 -7.57 -29.23 -2.50
CA LEU A 203 -8.15 -28.15 -1.68
C LEU A 203 -7.15 -27.55 -0.70
N ARG A 204 -5.86 -27.82 -0.87
CA ARG A 204 -4.80 -27.35 0.02
C ARG A 204 -3.75 -26.56 -0.72
N LEU A 205 -3.39 -25.43 -0.13
CA LEU A 205 -2.19 -24.66 -0.47
C LEU A 205 -1.18 -24.76 0.69
N ASP A 206 0.06 -25.09 0.37
CA ASP A 206 1.14 -25.14 1.36
C ASP A 206 1.80 -23.77 1.51
N GLY A 207 2.21 -23.42 2.74
CA GLY A 207 3.06 -22.27 3.02
C GLY A 207 4.46 -22.47 2.44
N VAL A 208 5.04 -21.38 1.95
CA VAL A 208 6.43 -21.34 1.45
C VAL A 208 7.12 -20.12 2.05
N PHE A 209 8.29 -20.34 2.64
CA PHE A 209 9.10 -19.31 3.28
C PHE A 209 10.49 -19.25 2.64
N GLY A 210 10.94 -18.04 2.32
CA GLY A 210 12.27 -17.82 1.78
C GLY A 210 13.34 -18.26 2.76
N LYS A 211 14.08 -19.35 2.44
CA LYS A 211 15.26 -19.73 3.22
C LYS A 211 16.32 -18.64 3.10
N TYR A 212 17.18 -18.49 4.12
CA TYR A 212 18.20 -17.44 4.18
C TYR A 212 19.18 -17.53 2.99
N PRO A 213 19.52 -16.41 2.33
CA PRO A 213 20.46 -16.42 1.20
C PRO A 213 21.87 -16.85 1.59
N VAL A 214 22.50 -17.68 0.76
CA VAL A 214 23.94 -18.04 0.85
C VAL A 214 24.72 -17.22 -0.17
N ARG A 215 24.24 -17.21 -1.42
CA ARG A 215 24.87 -16.51 -2.54
C ARG A 215 23.83 -15.71 -3.31
N ALA A 216 24.25 -14.56 -3.76
CA ALA A 216 23.48 -13.76 -4.68
C ALA A 216 24.39 -13.25 -5.79
N LYS A 217 23.84 -13.15 -6.99
CA LYS A 217 24.51 -12.61 -8.19
C LYS A 217 23.83 -11.30 -8.57
N GLU A 218 24.62 -10.31 -8.95
CA GLU A 218 24.07 -9.12 -9.56
C GLU A 218 23.45 -9.49 -10.91
N ARG A 219 22.27 -9.00 -11.18
CA ARG A 219 21.62 -9.09 -12.46
C ARG A 219 22.19 -7.96 -13.29
N ASP A 220 22.70 -8.21 -14.43
CA ASP A 220 23.28 -7.30 -15.42
C ASP A 220 23.89 -5.96 -14.93
N VAL A 221 24.95 -5.53 -15.57
CA VAL A 221 25.64 -4.27 -15.27
C VAL A 221 24.67 -3.10 -15.34
N GLY A 222 24.53 -2.36 -14.24
CA GLY A 222 23.75 -1.11 -14.19
C GLY A 222 22.35 -1.23 -13.58
N THR A 223 21.84 -2.41 -13.22
CA THR A 223 20.46 -2.56 -12.73
C THR A 223 20.30 -2.58 -11.22
N ASN A 224 21.35 -2.59 -10.41
CA ASN A 224 21.28 -2.70 -8.95
C ASN A 224 20.39 -3.84 -8.38
N TYR A 225 19.91 -4.73 -9.25
CA TYR A 225 19.19 -5.93 -8.87
C TYR A 225 20.15 -7.01 -8.38
N ARG A 226 19.82 -7.62 -7.26
CA ARG A 226 20.57 -8.75 -6.73
C ARG A 226 19.69 -9.99 -6.68
N ARG A 227 20.05 -11.01 -7.45
CA ARG A 227 19.33 -12.27 -7.52
C ARG A 227 19.96 -13.31 -6.60
N VAL A 228 19.17 -13.88 -5.71
CA VAL A 228 19.61 -15.02 -4.89
C VAL A 228 19.76 -16.24 -5.79
N THR A 229 20.91 -16.89 -5.70
CA THR A 229 21.26 -18.10 -6.50
C THR A 229 21.39 -19.34 -5.66
N GLU A 230 21.56 -19.19 -4.34
CA GLU A 230 21.71 -20.30 -3.39
C GLU A 230 21.15 -19.88 -2.03
N ARG A 231 20.41 -20.78 -1.38
CA ARG A 231 19.82 -20.57 -0.06
C ARG A 231 20.26 -21.67 0.91
N HIS A 232 20.32 -21.32 2.20
CA HIS A 232 20.50 -22.26 3.29
C HIS A 232 19.32 -23.24 3.42
N GLY A 233 19.48 -24.27 4.25
CA GLY A 233 18.38 -25.18 4.62
C GLY A 233 17.46 -24.65 5.74
N TRP A 234 17.65 -23.40 6.19
CA TRP A 234 16.92 -22.79 7.29
C TRP A 234 16.36 -21.39 6.88
N ILE A 235 15.30 -20.96 7.58
CA ILE A 235 14.65 -19.66 7.33
C ILE A 235 15.47 -18.51 7.92
N VAL A 236 15.81 -18.62 9.22
CA VAL A 236 16.54 -17.58 9.94
C VAL A 236 17.30 -18.14 11.13
N LYS A 237 18.44 -17.53 11.43
CA LYS A 237 19.10 -17.61 12.75
C LYS A 237 18.79 -16.31 13.49
N THR A 238 18.22 -16.43 14.69
CA THR A 238 17.70 -15.29 15.43
C THR A 238 17.80 -15.52 16.93
N ARG A 239 17.54 -14.49 17.72
CA ARG A 239 17.45 -14.64 19.18
C ARG A 239 16.18 -15.38 19.56
N GLY A 240 16.29 -16.29 20.52
CA GLY A 240 15.16 -16.88 21.22
C GLY A 240 14.44 -15.89 22.16
N ARG A 241 13.51 -16.38 22.99
CA ARG A 241 12.56 -15.57 23.77
C ARG A 241 11.87 -14.53 22.91
N ARG A 242 11.19 -15.00 21.87
CA ARG A 242 10.52 -14.13 20.89
C ARG A 242 9.18 -14.69 20.44
N THR A 243 8.39 -13.81 19.89
CA THR A 243 7.26 -14.16 19.04
C THR A 243 7.63 -14.09 17.56
N PHE A 244 6.91 -14.85 16.75
CA PHE A 244 7.04 -14.88 15.29
C PHE A 244 5.87 -14.12 14.64
N PRO A 245 5.91 -13.87 13.32
CA PRO A 245 4.85 -13.12 12.65
C PRO A 245 3.46 -13.74 12.82
N TRP A 246 2.45 -12.91 12.94
CA TRP A 246 1.06 -13.33 12.94
C TRP A 246 0.63 -13.81 11.55
N ARG A 247 -0.06 -14.94 11.48
CA ARG A 247 -0.81 -15.42 10.34
C ARG A 247 -2.25 -14.94 10.51
N VAL A 248 -2.69 -14.02 9.65
CA VAL A 248 -3.91 -13.23 9.84
C VAL A 248 -4.98 -13.62 8.84
N PHE A 249 -6.19 -13.80 9.33
CA PHE A 249 -7.42 -14.06 8.57
C PHE A 249 -8.42 -12.96 8.89
N SER A 250 -8.41 -11.86 8.14
CA SER A 250 -9.46 -10.84 8.25
C SER A 250 -10.73 -11.36 7.61
N ILE A 251 -11.88 -11.27 8.30
CA ILE A 251 -13.14 -11.92 7.88
C ILE A 251 -14.26 -10.90 7.83
N ALA A 252 -15.07 -10.94 6.77
CA ALA A 252 -16.24 -10.07 6.58
C ALA A 252 -17.40 -10.84 5.94
N ASP A 253 -18.63 -10.33 6.10
CA ASP A 253 -19.84 -10.94 5.53
C ASP A 253 -19.92 -10.79 4.01
N SER A 254 -19.08 -9.92 3.42
CA SER A 254 -18.94 -9.71 1.97
C SER A 254 -17.56 -9.15 1.63
N PRO A 255 -17.10 -9.25 0.38
CA PRO A 255 -15.80 -8.71 -0.01
C PRO A 255 -15.60 -7.23 0.29
N ILE A 256 -16.63 -6.39 0.09
CA ILE A 256 -16.52 -4.95 0.37
C ILE A 256 -16.36 -4.64 1.87
N GLY A 257 -16.78 -5.53 2.74
CA GLY A 257 -16.61 -5.44 4.18
C GLY A 257 -15.15 -5.64 4.65
N LEU A 258 -14.25 -6.08 3.76
CA LEU A 258 -12.80 -6.14 4.04
C LEU A 258 -12.17 -4.74 4.08
N VAL A 259 -12.82 -3.74 3.49
CA VAL A 259 -12.37 -2.35 3.56
C VAL A 259 -12.54 -1.79 4.96
N GLY A 260 -11.49 -1.20 5.51
CA GLY A 260 -11.52 -0.57 6.84
C GLY A 260 -11.28 -1.51 8.01
N GLN A 261 -10.97 -2.78 7.77
CA GLN A 261 -10.53 -3.71 8.82
C GLN A 261 -9.20 -3.28 9.42
N LYS A 262 -9.01 -3.57 10.72
CA LYS A 262 -7.89 -3.07 11.50
C LYS A 262 -6.99 -4.18 12.05
N LEU A 263 -7.43 -5.44 11.99
CA LEU A 263 -6.75 -6.58 12.63
C LEU A 263 -5.26 -6.65 12.30
N THR A 264 -4.89 -6.52 11.02
CA THR A 264 -3.49 -6.59 10.59
C THR A 264 -2.63 -5.49 11.20
N ARG A 265 -3.14 -4.25 11.24
CA ARG A 265 -2.45 -3.11 11.83
C ARG A 265 -2.35 -3.23 13.35
N ASP A 266 -3.45 -3.62 14.00
CA ASP A 266 -3.55 -3.64 15.45
C ASP A 266 -2.75 -4.80 16.09
N LEU A 267 -2.40 -5.83 15.32
CA LEU A 267 -1.53 -6.94 15.74
C LEU A 267 -0.03 -6.67 15.49
N ALA A 268 0.31 -5.64 14.72
CA ALA A 268 1.69 -5.24 14.52
C ALA A 268 2.27 -4.62 15.80
N ALA A 269 3.60 -4.73 15.97
CA ALA A 269 4.25 -4.11 17.11
C ALA A 269 4.09 -2.57 17.07
N PRO A 270 3.75 -1.94 18.21
CA PRO A 270 3.58 -0.50 18.28
C PRO A 270 4.90 0.24 18.01
N PRO A 271 4.86 1.51 17.59
CA PRO A 271 6.04 2.31 17.37
C PRO A 271 6.84 2.52 18.66
N LYS A 272 8.17 2.54 18.53
CA LYS A 272 9.11 2.82 19.63
C LYS A 272 9.82 4.16 19.36
N GLY A 273 9.51 5.17 20.14
CA GLY A 273 10.13 6.50 20.04
C GLY A 273 9.18 7.58 19.51
N ASP A 274 9.75 8.78 19.27
CA ASP A 274 9.00 9.95 18.79
C ASP A 274 9.01 10.01 17.26
N TYR A 275 7.81 9.97 16.67
CA TYR A 275 7.58 10.14 15.23
C TYR A 275 6.72 11.39 14.91
N SER A 276 6.54 12.31 15.85
CA SER A 276 5.77 13.56 15.65
C SER A 276 6.32 14.46 14.51
N TRP A 277 7.58 14.27 14.14
CA TRP A 277 8.25 14.94 13.04
C TRP A 277 7.83 14.41 11.66
N VAL A 278 7.26 13.21 11.57
CA VAL A 278 6.78 12.62 10.29
C VAL A 278 5.64 13.48 9.76
N LYS A 279 5.71 13.79 8.47
CA LYS A 279 4.73 14.64 7.79
C LYS A 279 4.19 13.95 6.54
N PRO A 280 3.08 13.21 6.65
CA PRO A 280 2.33 12.73 5.49
C PRO A 280 1.90 13.86 4.58
N GLY A 281 1.62 13.57 3.31
CA GLY A 281 1.11 14.58 2.39
C GLY A 281 1.16 14.17 0.92
N MET A 282 0.61 15.05 0.08
CA MET A 282 0.70 14.92 -1.37
C MET A 282 2.11 15.23 -1.85
N CYS A 283 2.54 14.53 -2.91
CA CYS A 283 3.86 14.59 -3.49
C CYS A 283 3.78 14.84 -5.00
N ALA A 284 4.52 15.81 -5.51
CA ALA A 284 4.79 15.92 -6.93
C ALA A 284 5.87 14.90 -7.34
N TRP A 285 5.67 14.23 -8.48
CA TRP A 285 6.56 13.19 -8.97
C TRP A 285 6.70 13.26 -10.49
N GLU A 286 7.93 13.13 -11.00
CA GLU A 286 8.21 13.44 -12.39
C GLU A 286 8.48 12.24 -13.30
N TRP A 287 8.67 11.04 -12.74
CA TRP A 287 9.10 9.87 -13.50
C TRP A 287 8.02 9.38 -14.49
N TRP A 288 6.74 9.38 -14.07
CA TRP A 288 5.63 8.99 -14.95
C TRP A 288 5.61 9.82 -16.23
N SER A 289 5.66 11.15 -16.08
CA SER A 289 5.56 12.11 -17.20
C SER A 289 6.87 12.32 -17.97
N ASP A 290 7.91 11.49 -17.73
CA ASP A 290 9.25 11.64 -18.33
C ASP A 290 9.82 13.06 -18.10
N ARG A 291 9.60 13.62 -16.91
CA ARG A 291 10.05 14.97 -16.51
C ARG A 291 9.53 16.09 -17.40
N ARG A 292 8.39 15.86 -18.06
CA ARG A 292 7.84 16.77 -19.07
C ARG A 292 7.39 18.09 -18.47
N LEU A 293 7.77 19.18 -19.13
CA LEU A 293 7.30 20.53 -18.89
C LEU A 293 7.09 21.23 -20.22
N ASP A 294 5.96 21.92 -20.37
CA ASP A 294 5.62 22.70 -21.55
C ASP A 294 5.80 24.20 -21.26
N GLY A 295 6.25 24.97 -22.25
CA GLY A 295 6.35 26.44 -22.15
C GLY A 295 7.47 26.96 -21.25
N VAL A 296 8.48 26.15 -20.93
CA VAL A 296 9.66 26.57 -20.14
C VAL A 296 10.82 27.00 -21.03
N PRO A 297 11.66 27.96 -20.60
CA PRO A 297 12.80 28.48 -21.39
C PRO A 297 14.07 27.60 -21.31
N PHE A 298 13.92 26.35 -20.89
CA PHE A 298 15.02 25.38 -20.77
C PHE A 298 14.58 24.00 -21.25
N LYS A 299 15.51 23.10 -21.49
CA LYS A 299 15.23 21.70 -21.85
C LYS A 299 14.88 20.91 -20.58
N PRO A 300 13.64 20.37 -20.44
CA PRO A 300 13.29 19.51 -19.32
C PRO A 300 14.13 18.21 -19.31
N GLY A 301 14.38 17.69 -18.10
CA GLY A 301 15.19 16.49 -17.88
C GLY A 301 15.75 16.46 -16.46
N VAL A 302 16.74 15.60 -16.23
CA VAL A 302 17.44 15.54 -14.93
C VAL A 302 18.37 16.74 -14.79
N ASN A 303 17.83 17.87 -14.36
CA ASN A 303 18.58 19.10 -14.12
C ASN A 303 17.87 20.00 -13.09
N THR A 304 18.63 20.90 -12.50
CA THR A 304 18.19 21.81 -11.43
C THR A 304 16.95 22.64 -11.82
N ALA A 305 16.87 23.13 -13.07
CA ALA A 305 15.77 23.98 -13.51
C ALA A 305 14.43 23.20 -13.55
N THR A 306 14.45 21.95 -14.03
CA THR A 306 13.28 21.07 -14.04
C THR A 306 12.74 20.85 -12.63
N TYR A 307 13.58 20.45 -11.68
CA TYR A 307 13.12 20.17 -10.32
C TYR A 307 12.64 21.41 -9.57
N LYS A 308 13.25 22.59 -9.81
CA LYS A 308 12.71 23.84 -9.29
C LYS A 308 11.30 24.13 -9.82
N ALA A 309 11.02 23.87 -11.10
CA ALA A 309 9.70 24.06 -11.69
C ALA A 309 8.64 23.08 -11.10
N TYR A 310 9.02 21.83 -10.80
CA TYR A 310 8.17 20.88 -10.09
C TYR A 310 7.93 21.28 -8.64
N ILE A 311 8.93 21.81 -7.94
CA ILE A 311 8.81 22.34 -6.58
C ILE A 311 7.89 23.57 -6.55
N ASP A 312 7.99 24.48 -7.53
CA ASP A 312 7.09 25.63 -7.65
C ASP A 312 5.63 25.18 -7.87
N PHE A 313 5.41 24.13 -8.66
CA PHE A 313 4.10 23.50 -8.81
C PHE A 313 3.62 22.88 -7.49
N ALA A 314 4.47 22.14 -6.79
CA ALA A 314 4.12 21.57 -5.49
C ALA A 314 3.67 22.66 -4.51
N ALA A 315 4.39 23.77 -4.43
CA ALA A 315 4.03 24.91 -3.60
C ALA A 315 2.72 25.58 -4.04
N GLU A 316 2.49 25.76 -5.35
CA GLU A 316 1.29 26.36 -5.94
C GLU A 316 0.01 25.60 -5.56
N TYR A 317 0.08 24.25 -5.51
CA TYR A 317 -1.04 23.39 -5.18
C TYR A 317 -1.06 22.92 -3.71
N GLY A 318 -0.13 23.40 -2.86
CA GLY A 318 -0.07 23.02 -1.45
C GLY A 318 0.42 21.60 -1.19
N LEU A 319 1.16 21.01 -2.14
CA LEU A 319 1.77 19.69 -1.96
C LEU A 319 2.98 19.82 -1.02
N GLY A 320 3.06 18.93 -0.05
CA GLY A 320 4.12 18.97 0.96
C GLY A 320 5.47 18.42 0.52
N TRP A 321 5.51 17.71 -0.63
CA TRP A 321 6.65 16.92 -1.07
C TRP A 321 6.94 17.06 -2.57
N GLN A 322 8.24 16.91 -2.91
CA GLN A 322 8.75 16.60 -4.24
C GLN A 322 9.60 15.34 -4.14
N LEU A 323 9.24 14.29 -4.84
CA LEU A 323 10.10 13.13 -5.07
C LEU A 323 10.93 13.38 -6.34
N ILE A 324 12.25 13.24 -6.21
CA ILE A 324 13.21 13.22 -7.32
C ILE A 324 13.57 11.77 -7.56
N ASP A 325 13.06 11.22 -8.65
CA ASP A 325 13.20 9.82 -9.01
C ASP A 325 14.54 9.53 -9.70
N GLU A 326 14.73 8.32 -10.20
CA GLU A 326 15.96 7.79 -10.79
C GLU A 326 16.65 8.76 -11.77
N GLY A 327 17.99 8.80 -11.74
CA GLY A 327 18.84 9.51 -12.70
C GLY A 327 19.59 10.73 -12.14
N TRP A 328 19.30 11.19 -10.94
CA TRP A 328 19.97 12.35 -10.30
C TRP A 328 21.40 12.06 -9.86
N CYS A 329 21.79 10.79 -9.72
CA CYS A 329 23.12 10.34 -9.31
C CYS A 329 23.53 9.06 -10.04
N ASN A 330 24.78 8.67 -9.89
CA ASN A 330 25.24 7.34 -10.28
C ASN A 330 24.60 6.29 -9.32
N HIS A 331 23.96 5.28 -9.86
CA HIS A 331 23.24 4.26 -9.05
C HIS A 331 24.08 3.55 -7.99
N GLY A 332 25.38 3.41 -8.19
CA GLY A 332 26.31 2.80 -7.23
C GLY A 332 26.90 3.78 -6.22
N ASP A 333 26.79 5.08 -6.48
CA ASP A 333 27.35 6.14 -5.63
C ASP A 333 26.46 7.40 -5.62
N LEU A 334 25.71 7.56 -4.54
CA LEU A 334 24.79 8.70 -4.36
C LEU A 334 25.50 10.06 -4.25
N PHE A 335 26.81 10.09 -4.01
CA PHE A 335 27.60 11.31 -3.96
C PHE A 335 28.08 11.78 -5.33
N SER A 336 28.03 10.92 -6.35
CA SER A 336 28.34 11.22 -7.74
C SER A 336 27.10 11.72 -8.47
N LEU A 337 26.89 13.04 -8.45
CA LEU A 337 25.70 13.68 -9.03
C LEU A 337 25.78 13.75 -10.56
N THR A 338 24.60 13.70 -11.21
CA THR A 338 24.48 13.90 -12.66
C THR A 338 24.83 15.35 -13.04
N ASP A 339 25.46 15.54 -14.20
CA ASP A 339 25.80 16.86 -14.72
C ASP A 339 24.57 17.76 -14.85
N GLY A 340 24.68 18.99 -14.36
CA GLY A 340 23.58 19.96 -14.34
C GLY A 340 22.55 19.78 -13.21
N PHE A 341 22.78 18.82 -12.31
CA PHE A 341 21.97 18.60 -11.12
C PHE A 341 22.67 19.12 -9.86
N ASP A 342 22.17 20.23 -9.32
CA ASP A 342 22.66 20.85 -8.09
C ASP A 342 21.66 20.59 -6.95
N LEU A 343 21.94 19.58 -6.11
CA LEU A 343 21.06 19.18 -5.01
C LEU A 343 20.90 20.30 -3.97
N ASP A 344 21.97 21.03 -3.64
CA ASP A 344 21.91 22.06 -2.61
C ASP A 344 21.05 23.24 -3.07
N ALA A 345 21.16 23.63 -4.35
CA ALA A 345 20.30 24.65 -4.95
C ALA A 345 18.83 24.20 -5.06
N ILE A 346 18.56 22.91 -5.27
CA ILE A 346 17.20 22.34 -5.32
C ILE A 346 16.60 22.32 -3.91
N VAL A 347 17.32 21.81 -2.91
CA VAL A 347 16.84 21.72 -1.52
C VAL A 347 16.63 23.11 -0.91
N ALA A 348 17.53 24.07 -1.17
CA ALA A 348 17.35 25.45 -0.74
C ALA A 348 16.08 26.08 -1.35
N HIS A 349 15.83 25.84 -2.65
CA HIS A 349 14.62 26.30 -3.31
C HIS A 349 13.37 25.66 -2.71
N ALA A 350 13.36 24.34 -2.51
CA ALA A 350 12.24 23.61 -1.90
C ALA A 350 11.94 24.12 -0.48
N SER A 351 12.98 24.31 0.34
CA SER A 351 12.84 24.86 1.69
C SER A 351 12.20 26.25 1.69
N SER A 352 12.61 27.13 0.75
CA SER A 352 12.03 28.47 0.59
C SER A 352 10.55 28.45 0.20
N ARG A 353 10.06 27.35 -0.37
CA ARG A 353 8.67 27.11 -0.79
C ARG A 353 7.86 26.27 0.20
N GLY A 354 8.47 25.81 1.31
CA GLY A 354 7.83 24.91 2.27
C GLY A 354 7.62 23.48 1.75
N VAL A 355 8.37 23.07 0.72
CA VAL A 355 8.31 21.74 0.10
C VAL A 355 9.48 20.89 0.58
N ARG A 356 9.24 19.61 0.91
CA ARG A 356 10.26 18.64 1.30
C ARG A 356 10.75 17.88 0.09
N VAL A 357 12.02 17.55 0.07
CA VAL A 357 12.65 16.76 -1.01
C VAL A 357 12.87 15.34 -0.55
N MET A 358 12.38 14.37 -1.32
CA MET A 358 12.69 12.94 -1.23
C MET A 358 13.54 12.55 -2.44
N LEU A 359 14.53 11.68 -2.25
CA LEU A 359 15.41 11.20 -3.31
C LEU A 359 15.21 9.70 -3.54
N TRP A 360 15.19 9.28 -4.79
CA TRP A 360 15.20 7.87 -5.15
C TRP A 360 16.59 7.25 -4.98
N THR A 361 16.64 5.99 -4.58
CA THR A 361 17.86 5.18 -4.58
C THR A 361 17.54 3.70 -4.69
N ALA A 362 18.43 2.93 -5.34
CA ALA A 362 18.36 1.47 -5.25
C ALA A 362 18.84 1.00 -3.87
N TRP A 363 18.21 -0.05 -3.32
CA TRP A 363 18.54 -0.60 -2.00
C TRP A 363 20.04 -0.95 -1.86
N ARG A 364 20.66 -1.42 -2.94
CA ARG A 364 22.08 -1.82 -2.97
C ARG A 364 23.04 -0.69 -2.64
N ALA A 365 22.71 0.54 -3.04
CA ALA A 365 23.55 1.70 -2.74
C ALA A 365 23.52 2.07 -1.25
N LEU A 366 22.47 1.67 -0.54
CA LEU A 366 22.32 1.87 0.91
C LEU A 366 22.90 0.71 1.74
N ASP A 367 22.93 -0.51 1.19
CA ASP A 367 23.27 -1.71 1.95
C ASP A 367 24.64 -1.60 2.65
N GLY A 368 24.61 -1.64 3.99
CA GLY A 368 25.78 -1.42 4.85
C GLY A 368 26.21 0.05 5.04
N ARG A 369 25.59 1.00 4.31
CA ARG A 369 25.97 2.42 4.31
C ARG A 369 24.85 3.37 4.77
N GLN A 370 23.75 2.85 5.31
CA GLN A 370 22.57 3.66 5.69
C GLN A 370 22.94 4.82 6.61
N ASP A 371 23.75 4.60 7.64
CA ASP A 371 24.10 5.63 8.62
C ASP A 371 24.92 6.78 7.99
N GLU A 372 25.93 6.44 7.17
CA GLU A 372 26.76 7.39 6.43
C GLU A 372 25.91 8.25 5.48
N ILE A 373 25.12 7.60 4.64
CA ILE A 373 24.33 8.25 3.59
C ILE A 373 23.25 9.13 4.20
N PHE A 374 22.48 8.59 5.14
CA PHE A 374 21.38 9.35 5.75
C PHE A 374 21.89 10.54 6.56
N ALA A 375 23.00 10.40 7.29
CA ALA A 375 23.62 11.54 7.97
C ALA A 375 24.03 12.66 6.99
N ALA A 376 24.67 12.28 5.87
CA ALA A 376 25.16 13.23 4.89
C ALA A 376 24.01 13.98 4.19
N PHE A 377 22.97 13.26 3.73
CA PHE A 377 21.87 13.86 2.99
C PHE A 377 20.88 14.60 3.90
N ALA A 378 20.63 14.15 5.12
CA ALA A 378 19.85 14.89 6.11
C ALA A 378 20.51 16.25 6.44
N LYS A 379 21.84 16.30 6.56
CA LYS A 379 22.61 17.54 6.75
C LYS A 379 22.42 18.53 5.59
N ARG A 380 22.19 18.04 4.36
CA ARG A 380 21.89 18.86 3.17
C ARG A 380 20.42 19.28 3.09
N GLY A 381 19.55 18.82 4.02
CA GLY A 381 18.13 19.16 4.08
C GLY A 381 17.22 18.23 3.28
N VAL A 382 17.71 17.08 2.80
CA VAL A 382 16.87 16.01 2.25
C VAL A 382 15.97 15.47 3.36
N ALA A 383 14.69 15.22 3.05
CA ALA A 383 13.68 14.81 4.02
C ALA A 383 13.27 13.35 3.94
N GLY A 384 13.72 12.61 2.93
CA GLY A 384 13.40 11.19 2.77
C GLY A 384 14.07 10.52 1.59
N PHE A 385 13.86 9.20 1.51
CA PHE A 385 14.32 8.37 0.39
C PHE A 385 13.23 7.41 -0.07
N LYS A 386 13.03 7.33 -1.41
CA LYS A 386 12.39 6.21 -2.07
C LYS A 386 13.47 5.16 -2.32
N VAL A 387 13.31 3.98 -1.71
CA VAL A 387 14.29 2.89 -1.78
C VAL A 387 13.69 1.75 -2.60
N ASP A 388 14.37 1.39 -3.70
CA ASP A 388 13.79 0.57 -4.74
C ASP A 388 14.57 -0.73 -5.00
N PHE A 389 13.95 -1.65 -5.75
CA PHE A 389 14.53 -2.88 -6.30
C PHE A 389 14.89 -3.97 -5.27
N MET A 390 14.20 -4.04 -4.14
CA MET A 390 14.41 -5.10 -3.15
C MET A 390 13.94 -6.47 -3.65
N GLU A 391 12.77 -6.52 -4.28
CA GLU A 391 12.16 -7.68 -4.97
C GLU A 391 12.19 -9.01 -4.21
N ARG A 392 12.19 -8.99 -2.88
CA ARG A 392 12.14 -10.17 -2.00
C ARG A 392 11.79 -9.78 -0.57
N ASP A 393 11.38 -10.76 0.22
CA ASP A 393 10.99 -10.60 1.61
C ASP A 393 11.52 -11.74 2.51
N ASP A 394 12.67 -12.34 2.15
CA ASP A 394 13.36 -13.25 3.06
C ASP A 394 13.95 -12.49 4.27
N ALA A 395 14.38 -13.22 5.30
CA ALA A 395 14.84 -12.62 6.55
C ALA A 395 16.00 -11.62 6.39
N GLU A 396 16.89 -11.81 5.41
CA GLU A 396 17.96 -10.84 5.11
C GLU A 396 17.37 -9.50 4.64
N MET A 397 16.42 -9.54 3.72
CA MET A 397 15.79 -8.33 3.20
C MET A 397 14.91 -7.66 4.25
N MET A 398 14.18 -8.41 5.05
CA MET A 398 13.39 -7.83 6.14
C MET A 398 14.29 -7.12 7.18
N ARG A 399 15.46 -7.68 7.49
CA ARG A 399 16.48 -7.01 8.33
C ARG A 399 17.01 -5.72 7.70
N PHE A 400 17.26 -5.74 6.38
CA PHE A 400 17.67 -4.53 5.64
C PHE A 400 16.59 -3.45 5.73
N MET A 401 15.31 -3.78 5.48
CA MET A 401 14.20 -2.83 5.55
C MET A 401 14.04 -2.26 6.95
N GLU A 402 14.02 -3.11 7.98
CA GLU A 402 13.91 -2.68 9.38
C GLU A 402 15.09 -1.78 9.80
N LYS A 403 16.32 -2.14 9.44
CA LYS A 403 17.51 -1.33 9.67
C LYS A 403 17.41 0.02 8.97
N THR A 404 16.99 0.03 7.71
CA THR A 404 16.82 1.26 6.92
C THR A 404 15.84 2.21 7.59
N LEU A 405 14.68 1.71 8.05
CA LEU A 405 13.67 2.50 8.75
C LEU A 405 14.19 3.07 10.08
N SER A 406 14.84 2.23 10.88
CA SER A 406 15.37 2.65 12.19
C SER A 406 16.50 3.69 12.08
N VAL A 407 17.41 3.52 11.12
CA VAL A 407 18.48 4.50 10.87
C VAL A 407 17.93 5.78 10.24
N ALA A 408 16.98 5.69 9.32
CA ALA A 408 16.29 6.85 8.75
C ALA A 408 15.59 7.67 9.85
N ALA A 409 14.91 7.01 10.80
CA ALA A 409 14.26 7.67 11.94
C ALA A 409 15.26 8.45 12.81
N LYS A 410 16.47 7.94 13.04
CA LYS A 410 17.56 8.64 13.76
C LYS A 410 17.87 10.00 13.13
N TYR A 411 17.78 10.10 11.80
CA TYR A 411 18.04 11.34 11.04
C TYR A 411 16.77 12.07 10.63
N ARG A 412 15.59 11.66 11.12
CA ARG A 412 14.27 12.21 10.78
C ARG A 412 13.99 12.19 9.28
N LEU A 413 14.29 11.06 8.63
CA LEU A 413 14.04 10.84 7.22
C LEU A 413 12.83 9.93 7.03
N ALA A 414 11.92 10.31 6.13
CA ALA A 414 10.83 9.46 5.66
C ALA A 414 11.37 8.44 4.64
N ILE A 415 10.73 7.28 4.57
CA ILE A 415 11.04 6.23 3.62
C ILE A 415 9.79 5.86 2.82
N ASP A 416 9.98 5.58 1.55
CA ASP A 416 9.04 4.93 0.65
C ASP A 416 9.75 3.72 0.04
N PHE A 417 9.16 2.51 0.17
CA PHE A 417 9.73 1.29 -0.39
C PHE A 417 9.06 0.92 -1.71
N HIS A 418 9.89 0.74 -2.76
CA HIS A 418 9.47 0.32 -4.08
C HIS A 418 10.13 -1.00 -4.50
N GLY A 419 9.62 -1.70 -5.52
CA GLY A 419 10.11 -3.04 -5.84
C GLY A 419 10.13 -3.96 -4.61
N CYS A 420 9.11 -3.91 -3.79
CA CYS A 420 9.07 -4.56 -2.47
C CYS A 420 7.83 -5.46 -2.30
N GLY A 421 7.78 -6.17 -1.17
CA GLY A 421 6.61 -6.94 -0.75
C GLY A 421 5.45 -6.04 -0.27
N LYS A 422 4.37 -6.68 0.14
CA LYS A 422 3.20 -6.06 0.77
C LYS A 422 3.52 -5.47 2.15
N PRO A 423 2.72 -4.51 2.68
CA PRO A 423 2.73 -4.15 4.10
C PRO A 423 2.52 -5.38 4.99
N SER A 424 3.31 -5.48 6.03
CA SER A 424 3.30 -6.61 6.97
C SER A 424 3.70 -6.20 8.40
N GLY A 425 3.33 -4.97 8.81
CA GLY A 425 3.49 -4.44 10.15
C GLY A 425 4.63 -3.44 10.34
N LEU A 426 5.61 -3.36 9.41
CA LEU A 426 6.69 -2.37 9.49
C LEU A 426 6.15 -0.93 9.45
N GLU A 427 5.10 -0.69 8.68
CA GLU A 427 4.41 0.61 8.54
C GLU A 427 3.76 1.09 9.85
N THR A 428 3.39 0.17 10.72
CA THR A 428 2.89 0.48 12.07
C THR A 428 4.04 0.70 13.05
N THR A 429 5.05 -0.16 13.03
CA THR A 429 6.21 -0.11 13.95
C THR A 429 7.12 1.09 13.67
N TYR A 430 7.20 1.49 12.41
CA TYR A 430 8.04 2.61 11.93
C TYR A 430 7.19 3.61 11.14
N PRO A 431 6.51 4.57 11.82
CA PRO A 431 5.66 5.57 11.17
C PRO A 431 6.34 6.47 10.13
N ASN A 432 7.68 6.46 10.05
CA ASN A 432 8.43 7.11 8.98
C ASN A 432 8.45 6.32 7.66
N LEU A 433 7.85 5.15 7.58
CA LEU A 433 7.51 4.46 6.35
C LEU A 433 6.21 5.06 5.80
N LEU A 434 6.31 5.89 4.77
CA LEU A 434 5.19 6.64 4.22
C LEU A 434 4.55 6.00 2.98
N GLY A 435 5.25 5.08 2.31
CA GLY A 435 4.77 4.39 1.12
C GLY A 435 5.35 2.98 1.01
N MET A 436 4.59 2.09 0.37
CA MET A 436 5.04 0.78 -0.09
C MET A 436 4.36 0.45 -1.40
N GLU A 437 5.14 0.08 -2.41
CA GLU A 437 4.56 -0.38 -3.67
C GLU A 437 3.81 -1.70 -3.47
N GLY A 438 4.44 -2.82 -3.61
CA GLY A 438 3.82 -4.13 -3.47
C GLY A 438 2.45 -4.25 -4.16
N VAL A 439 2.27 -3.54 -5.28
CA VAL A 439 1.06 -3.47 -6.08
C VAL A 439 1.43 -3.22 -7.53
N ARG A 440 0.60 -3.68 -8.47
CA ARG A 440 0.72 -3.29 -9.86
C ARG A 440 0.25 -1.86 -10.06
N GLY A 441 1.16 -0.89 -9.97
CA GLY A 441 0.87 0.53 -10.01
C GLY A 441 0.62 1.10 -11.41
N LEU A 442 0.15 2.34 -11.47
CA LEU A 442 -0.09 3.08 -12.71
C LEU A 442 1.17 3.17 -13.58
N GLU A 443 2.35 3.27 -12.97
CA GLU A 443 3.63 3.41 -13.67
C GLU A 443 3.85 2.32 -14.71
N LEU A 444 3.33 1.11 -14.50
CA LEU A 444 3.47 0.01 -15.43
C LEU A 444 2.72 0.25 -16.75
N MET A 445 1.72 1.15 -16.77
CA MET A 445 1.02 1.51 -18.01
C MET A 445 1.93 2.23 -19.03
N LYS A 446 3.07 2.80 -18.61
CA LYS A 446 4.00 3.45 -19.56
C LYS A 446 4.96 2.46 -20.23
N LEU A 447 5.05 1.20 -19.76
CA LEU A 447 6.05 0.22 -20.17
C LEU A 447 5.50 -0.74 -21.24
N ASP A 448 6.27 -1.01 -22.28
CA ASP A 448 5.85 -1.79 -23.47
C ASP A 448 5.35 -3.20 -23.16
N PHE A 449 5.86 -3.82 -22.10
CA PHE A 449 5.43 -5.16 -21.70
C PHE A 449 4.00 -5.20 -21.13
N SER A 450 3.41 -4.06 -20.80
CA SER A 450 2.01 -3.95 -20.35
C SER A 450 1.00 -3.89 -21.51
N LYS A 451 1.47 -3.99 -22.76
CA LYS A 451 0.59 -4.00 -23.93
C LYS A 451 -0.43 -5.15 -23.86
N GLY A 452 -1.70 -4.78 -23.96
CA GLY A 452 -2.83 -5.73 -23.92
C GLY A 452 -3.34 -6.08 -22.52
N GLU A 453 -2.76 -5.52 -21.46
CA GLU A 453 -3.23 -5.72 -20.10
C GLU A 453 -4.49 -4.91 -19.79
N ASP A 454 -5.28 -5.40 -18.83
CA ASP A 454 -6.53 -4.81 -18.37
C ASP A 454 -6.34 -4.22 -16.95
N PHE A 455 -5.96 -2.94 -16.90
CA PHE A 455 -5.78 -2.24 -15.64
C PHE A 455 -7.11 -1.87 -14.98
N MET A 456 -8.21 -1.69 -15.71
CA MET A 456 -9.48 -1.32 -15.11
C MET A 456 -10.06 -2.45 -14.26
N THR A 457 -9.97 -3.70 -14.74
CA THR A 457 -10.31 -4.89 -13.94
C THR A 457 -9.36 -5.04 -12.75
N HIS A 458 -8.07 -4.77 -12.93
CA HIS A 458 -7.10 -4.79 -11.85
C HIS A 458 -7.42 -3.74 -10.79
N ASP A 459 -7.66 -2.48 -11.17
CA ASP A 459 -7.99 -1.38 -10.26
C ASP A 459 -9.25 -1.68 -9.45
N CYS A 460 -10.25 -2.34 -10.07
CA CYS A 460 -11.45 -2.83 -9.38
C CYS A 460 -11.19 -4.06 -8.50
N THR A 461 -10.02 -4.68 -8.55
CA THR A 461 -9.62 -5.81 -7.69
C THR A 461 -8.84 -5.35 -6.46
N VAL A 462 -7.99 -4.34 -6.61
CA VAL A 462 -7.12 -3.83 -5.54
C VAL A 462 -7.86 -3.42 -4.26
N PRO A 463 -9.05 -2.77 -4.29
CA PRO A 463 -9.79 -2.41 -3.08
C PRO A 463 -10.15 -3.59 -2.16
N PHE A 464 -10.22 -4.80 -2.70
CA PHE A 464 -10.59 -6.02 -1.98
C PHE A 464 -9.39 -6.94 -1.68
N THR A 465 -8.22 -6.61 -2.20
CA THR A 465 -7.01 -7.41 -2.08
C THR A 465 -5.91 -6.62 -1.37
N ARG A 466 -5.15 -5.80 -2.10
CA ARG A 466 -3.98 -5.08 -1.61
C ARG A 466 -4.33 -3.85 -0.75
N ALA A 467 -5.38 -3.10 -1.11
CA ALA A 467 -5.70 -1.83 -0.46
C ALA A 467 -6.15 -1.93 1.02
N PRO A 468 -6.79 -3.02 1.50
CA PRO A 468 -7.09 -3.16 2.93
C PRO A 468 -5.86 -3.14 3.84
N LEU A 469 -4.67 -3.47 3.33
CA LEU A 469 -3.42 -3.42 4.08
C LEU A 469 -2.85 -1.99 4.21
N GLY A 470 -3.36 -1.02 3.45
CA GLY A 470 -2.85 0.35 3.45
C GLY A 470 -1.54 0.54 2.68
N HIS A 471 -0.95 1.75 2.76
CA HIS A 471 0.32 2.14 2.16
C HIS A 471 0.47 1.74 0.68
N VAL A 472 -0.61 1.96 -0.12
CA VAL A 472 -0.68 1.56 -1.54
C VAL A 472 -0.03 2.64 -2.41
N ASP A 473 1.26 2.58 -2.65
CA ASP A 473 1.91 3.52 -3.59
C ASP A 473 1.64 3.10 -5.04
N TYR A 474 0.40 3.37 -5.48
CA TYR A 474 -0.10 3.10 -6.84
C TYR A 474 0.28 4.19 -7.84
N THR A 475 0.62 5.38 -7.37
CA THR A 475 0.98 6.57 -8.18
C THR A 475 -0.12 7.06 -9.15
N PRO A 476 -1.38 7.30 -8.72
CA PRO A 476 -2.46 7.72 -9.60
C PRO A 476 -2.35 9.17 -10.07
N GLY A 477 -3.26 9.59 -10.97
CA GLY A 477 -3.45 11.00 -11.30
C GLY A 477 -3.12 11.39 -12.73
N ALA A 478 -3.01 10.43 -13.66
CA ALA A 478 -2.81 10.74 -15.08
C ALA A 478 -3.92 11.64 -15.61
N MET A 479 -3.55 12.74 -16.25
CA MET A 479 -4.47 13.71 -16.87
C MET A 479 -4.69 13.45 -18.36
N GLN A 480 -3.92 12.55 -18.94
CA GLN A 480 -4.13 12.00 -20.27
C GLN A 480 -4.75 10.61 -20.13
N ASN A 481 -5.96 10.42 -20.62
CA ASN A 481 -6.80 9.24 -20.39
C ASN A 481 -7.34 8.74 -21.72
N LEU A 482 -7.28 7.43 -21.97
CA LEU A 482 -7.63 6.85 -23.25
C LEU A 482 -8.58 5.65 -23.09
N ARG A 483 -9.41 5.44 -24.13
CA ARG A 483 -10.25 4.27 -24.24
C ARG A 483 -9.42 3.00 -24.40
N ARG A 484 -10.03 1.85 -24.14
CA ARG A 484 -9.39 0.54 -24.22
C ARG A 484 -8.75 0.24 -25.57
N ASP A 485 -9.43 0.61 -26.65
CA ASP A 485 -9.00 0.36 -28.03
C ASP A 485 -7.92 1.33 -28.52
N GLU A 486 -7.85 2.51 -27.93
CA GLU A 486 -6.87 3.57 -28.27
C GLU A 486 -5.59 3.48 -27.45
N TRP A 487 -5.72 3.02 -26.19
CA TRP A 487 -4.58 3.01 -25.28
C TRP A 487 -3.44 2.11 -25.76
N ARG A 488 -2.24 2.66 -25.70
CA ARG A 488 -0.97 1.96 -25.92
C ARG A 488 0.08 2.47 -24.95
N PRO A 489 0.96 1.62 -24.43
CA PRO A 489 2.10 2.06 -23.63
C PRO A 489 2.94 3.10 -24.36
N ASN A 490 3.39 4.11 -23.65
CA ASN A 490 4.26 5.15 -24.18
C ASN A 490 5.17 5.71 -23.09
N GLY A 491 6.46 5.36 -23.13
CA GLY A 491 7.42 5.75 -22.09
C GLY A 491 7.68 7.25 -21.97
N ARG A 492 7.43 8.05 -23.02
CA ARG A 492 7.71 9.49 -23.04
C ARG A 492 6.48 10.37 -22.85
N ASN A 493 5.32 9.89 -23.27
CA ASN A 493 4.05 10.60 -23.13
C ASN A 493 2.96 9.62 -22.73
N PRO A 494 3.03 9.10 -21.50
CA PRO A 494 2.12 8.07 -21.04
C PRO A 494 0.70 8.62 -20.86
N ALA A 495 -0.26 7.71 -21.02
CA ALA A 495 -1.67 7.93 -20.73
C ALA A 495 -2.21 6.75 -19.92
N SER A 496 -3.17 6.99 -19.04
CA SER A 496 -3.88 5.89 -18.38
C SER A 496 -4.96 5.30 -19.27
N GLN A 497 -5.32 4.06 -18.99
CA GLN A 497 -6.59 3.49 -19.40
C GLN A 497 -7.74 4.14 -18.61
N GLY A 498 -8.98 4.11 -19.15
CA GLY A 498 -10.18 4.57 -18.49
C GLY A 498 -10.34 6.09 -18.49
N THR A 499 -11.24 6.59 -17.64
CA THR A 499 -11.59 8.01 -17.60
C THR A 499 -10.71 8.81 -16.65
N ARG A 500 -10.74 10.15 -16.79
CA ARG A 500 -10.09 11.07 -15.86
C ARG A 500 -10.65 10.94 -14.44
N VAL A 501 -11.95 10.75 -14.32
CA VAL A 501 -12.60 10.62 -13.01
C VAL A 501 -12.24 9.33 -12.33
N HIS A 502 -11.99 8.25 -13.08
CA HIS A 502 -11.39 7.03 -12.53
C HIS A 502 -10.07 7.36 -11.80
N GLN A 503 -9.16 8.07 -12.48
CA GLN A 503 -7.87 8.46 -11.87
C GLN A 503 -8.05 9.33 -10.62
N MET A 504 -9.03 10.23 -10.60
CA MET A 504 -9.35 11.06 -9.44
C MET A 504 -9.90 10.24 -8.27
N ALA A 505 -10.73 9.22 -8.53
CA ALA A 505 -11.31 8.34 -7.51
C ALA A 505 -10.26 7.47 -6.80
N LEU A 506 -9.18 7.11 -7.49
CA LEU A 506 -8.11 6.27 -6.94
C LEU A 506 -7.42 6.91 -5.71
N PHE A 507 -7.38 8.24 -5.60
CA PHE A 507 -6.83 8.94 -4.43
C PHE A 507 -7.60 8.64 -3.13
N THR A 508 -8.88 8.28 -3.22
CA THR A 508 -9.67 7.82 -2.08
C THR A 508 -9.62 6.30 -1.92
N LEU A 509 -9.57 5.55 -3.03
CA LEU A 509 -9.58 4.08 -3.01
C LEU A 509 -8.26 3.48 -2.50
N PHE A 510 -7.13 4.07 -2.86
CA PHE A 510 -5.79 3.56 -2.58
C PHE A 510 -5.07 4.44 -1.54
N PRO A 511 -5.21 4.13 -0.23
CA PRO A 511 -4.66 4.97 0.82
C PRO A 511 -3.13 4.79 0.93
N VAL A 512 -2.42 5.91 0.94
CA VAL A 512 -0.99 5.96 1.23
C VAL A 512 -0.63 7.29 1.90
N PRO A 513 0.18 7.32 2.97
CA PRO A 513 0.56 8.57 3.64
C PRO A 513 1.38 9.54 2.78
N LEU A 514 2.17 9.05 1.82
CA LEU A 514 2.85 9.84 0.80
C LEU A 514 2.19 9.57 -0.56
N GLN A 515 1.25 10.42 -0.95
CA GLN A 515 0.43 10.19 -2.13
C GLN A 515 0.99 10.93 -3.34
N MET A 516 1.40 10.21 -4.36
CA MET A 516 1.94 10.79 -5.58
C MET A 516 0.84 11.43 -6.45
N MET A 517 1.14 12.60 -7.01
CA MET A 517 0.48 13.18 -8.18
C MET A 517 1.41 12.94 -9.39
N CYS A 518 1.10 11.93 -10.20
CA CYS A 518 2.05 11.36 -11.15
C CYS A 518 2.31 12.20 -12.40
N ASP A 519 1.36 13.06 -12.82
CA ASP A 519 1.49 13.76 -14.09
C ASP A 519 2.31 15.07 -13.98
N SER A 520 2.63 15.65 -15.11
CA SER A 520 3.45 16.86 -15.18
C SER A 520 2.73 18.10 -14.65
N PRO A 521 3.45 19.09 -14.10
CA PRO A 521 2.90 20.39 -13.75
C PRO A 521 2.10 21.03 -14.88
N SER A 522 2.55 20.88 -16.12
CA SER A 522 1.86 21.42 -17.30
C SER A 522 0.52 20.75 -17.55
N ALA A 523 0.41 19.42 -17.36
CA ALA A 523 -0.84 18.69 -17.50
C ALA A 523 -1.85 19.09 -16.41
N TYR A 524 -1.43 19.20 -15.16
CA TYR A 524 -2.30 19.63 -14.06
C TYR A 524 -2.76 21.09 -14.22
N ARG A 525 -1.88 22.01 -14.65
CA ARG A 525 -2.27 23.41 -14.89
C ARG A 525 -3.28 23.57 -16.04
N ARG A 526 -3.28 22.68 -17.03
CA ARG A 526 -4.34 22.61 -18.05
C ARG A 526 -5.67 22.06 -17.51
N ASN A 527 -5.66 21.39 -16.35
CA ASN A 527 -6.82 20.77 -15.71
C ASN A 527 -6.94 21.22 -14.24
N PRO A 528 -7.05 22.54 -13.97
CA PRO A 528 -6.86 23.09 -12.63
C PRO A 528 -7.93 22.67 -11.63
N GLU A 529 -9.14 22.36 -12.07
CA GLU A 529 -10.22 21.87 -11.20
C GLU A 529 -9.90 20.47 -10.67
N CYS A 530 -9.50 19.56 -11.57
CA CYS A 530 -9.10 18.21 -11.20
C CYS A 530 -7.87 18.23 -10.26
N ALA A 531 -6.86 19.04 -10.62
CA ALA A 531 -5.63 19.17 -9.82
C ALA A 531 -5.91 19.69 -8.40
N ARG A 532 -6.76 20.72 -8.24
CA ARG A 532 -7.16 21.24 -6.92
C ARG A 532 -7.97 20.23 -6.11
N PHE A 533 -8.90 19.51 -6.75
CA PHE A 533 -9.63 18.46 -6.07
C PHE A 533 -8.68 17.36 -5.56
N ILE A 534 -7.82 16.84 -6.42
CA ILE A 534 -6.81 15.83 -6.05
C ILE A 534 -5.93 16.33 -4.90
N ALA A 535 -5.35 17.52 -5.02
CA ALA A 535 -4.49 18.10 -3.99
C ALA A 535 -5.20 18.32 -2.64
N SER A 536 -6.54 18.38 -2.63
CA SER A 536 -7.35 18.53 -1.42
C SER A 536 -7.69 17.19 -0.72
N VAL A 537 -7.41 16.04 -1.35
CA VAL A 537 -7.69 14.73 -0.77
C VAL A 537 -6.68 14.44 0.35
N PRO A 538 -7.13 14.09 1.56
CA PRO A 538 -6.23 13.71 2.65
C PRO A 538 -5.44 12.44 2.33
N THR A 539 -4.24 12.32 2.87
CA THR A 539 -3.40 11.14 2.72
C THR A 539 -3.42 10.23 3.96
N VAL A 540 -3.98 10.72 5.08
CA VAL A 540 -4.19 9.97 6.32
C VAL A 540 -5.68 10.00 6.67
N TRP A 541 -6.18 8.86 7.10
CA TRP A 541 -7.60 8.61 7.28
C TRP A 541 -7.93 8.11 8.68
N ASP A 542 -8.95 8.69 9.32
CA ASP A 542 -9.46 8.25 10.62
C ASP A 542 -10.35 7.02 10.49
N GLU A 543 -11.09 6.93 9.37
CA GLU A 543 -12.08 5.89 9.14
C GLU A 543 -12.19 5.54 7.66
N ALA A 544 -12.47 4.26 7.36
CA ALA A 544 -12.76 3.77 6.02
C ALA A 544 -13.97 2.83 6.05
N LYS A 545 -14.85 2.96 5.05
CA LYS A 545 -16.04 2.11 4.87
C LYS A 545 -16.16 1.67 3.42
N GLY A 546 -16.29 0.37 3.20
CA GLY A 546 -16.76 -0.15 1.93
C GLY A 546 -18.25 0.12 1.78
N LEU A 547 -18.66 0.78 0.69
CA LEU A 547 -20.06 1.13 0.46
C LEU A 547 -20.77 0.07 -0.38
N CYS A 548 -20.22 -0.25 -1.54
CA CYS A 548 -20.66 -1.33 -2.41
C CYS A 548 -19.54 -1.73 -3.36
N GLY A 549 -19.60 -2.96 -3.88
CA GLY A 549 -18.60 -3.42 -4.84
C GLY A 549 -18.65 -4.91 -5.09
N GLU A 550 -18.02 -5.30 -6.19
CA GLU A 550 -17.78 -6.68 -6.60
C GLU A 550 -16.36 -6.78 -7.15
N ILE A 551 -15.58 -7.75 -6.65
CA ILE A 551 -14.15 -7.89 -6.97
C ILE A 551 -13.95 -7.97 -8.49
N GLY A 552 -13.07 -7.12 -9.03
CA GLY A 552 -12.74 -7.06 -10.45
C GLY A 552 -13.80 -6.40 -11.33
N LYS A 553 -14.91 -5.89 -10.74
CA LYS A 553 -15.97 -5.25 -11.51
C LYS A 553 -16.18 -3.78 -11.15
N PHE A 554 -16.36 -3.48 -9.86
CA PHE A 554 -16.49 -2.11 -9.37
C PHE A 554 -16.27 -2.04 -7.86
N ALA A 555 -15.92 -0.86 -7.36
CA ALA A 555 -15.83 -0.58 -5.94
C ALA A 555 -16.21 0.86 -5.64
N ALA A 556 -16.89 1.08 -4.51
CA ALA A 556 -17.13 2.40 -3.93
C ALA A 556 -16.72 2.36 -2.45
N VAL A 557 -15.86 3.31 -2.05
CA VAL A 557 -15.30 3.39 -0.70
C VAL A 557 -15.44 4.81 -0.18
N ALA A 558 -15.89 4.96 1.07
CA ALA A 558 -15.88 6.22 1.81
C ALA A 558 -14.73 6.23 2.82
N ARG A 559 -14.06 7.39 2.95
CA ARG A 559 -13.00 7.62 3.95
C ARG A 559 -13.21 8.97 4.61
N ARG A 560 -12.92 9.04 5.92
CA ARG A 560 -13.01 10.26 6.71
C ARG A 560 -11.64 10.74 7.17
N SER A 561 -11.44 12.04 7.10
CA SER A 561 -10.33 12.73 7.76
C SER A 561 -10.86 13.99 8.44
N GLY A 562 -10.76 14.06 9.76
CA GLY A 562 -11.38 15.12 10.55
C GLY A 562 -12.89 15.20 10.33
N GLY A 563 -13.37 16.38 9.93
CA GLY A 563 -14.78 16.65 9.64
C GLY A 563 -15.24 16.36 8.22
N THR A 564 -14.36 15.91 7.33
CA THR A 564 -14.61 15.75 5.90
C THR A 564 -14.67 14.28 5.51
N TRP A 565 -15.65 13.91 4.67
CA TRP A 565 -15.72 12.59 4.05
C TRP A 565 -15.35 12.67 2.56
N HIS A 566 -14.66 11.66 2.08
CA HIS A 566 -14.35 11.47 0.67
C HIS A 566 -14.89 10.13 0.19
N VAL A 567 -15.46 10.10 -1.00
CA VAL A 567 -15.89 8.86 -1.66
C VAL A 567 -15.20 8.77 -3.01
N GLY A 568 -14.60 7.62 -3.26
CA GLY A 568 -14.11 7.23 -4.58
C GLY A 568 -14.86 6.00 -5.06
N ALA A 569 -15.29 6.00 -6.32
CA ALA A 569 -15.90 4.83 -6.97
C ALA A 569 -15.38 4.67 -8.39
N ILE A 570 -15.13 3.40 -8.76
CA ILE A 570 -14.60 3.02 -10.08
C ILE A 570 -15.33 1.80 -10.62
N THR A 571 -15.28 1.61 -11.94
CA THR A 571 -15.80 0.43 -12.65
C THR A 571 -14.77 -0.14 -13.62
N ASP A 572 -14.92 -1.42 -13.95
CA ASP A 572 -14.23 -2.09 -15.06
C ASP A 572 -14.68 -1.51 -16.42
N TRP A 573 -14.43 -2.22 -17.51
CA TRP A 573 -14.86 -1.78 -18.85
C TRP A 573 -16.37 -1.90 -19.11
N SER A 574 -17.18 -2.10 -18.07
CA SER A 574 -18.64 -2.13 -18.16
C SER A 574 -19.25 -0.82 -17.65
N ALA A 575 -20.06 -0.16 -18.45
CA ALA A 575 -20.88 0.96 -17.98
C ALA A 575 -21.85 0.49 -16.89
N ARG A 576 -22.07 1.28 -15.85
CA ARG A 576 -22.94 0.95 -14.71
C ARG A 576 -23.67 2.16 -14.16
N GLU A 577 -24.71 1.89 -13.40
CA GLU A 577 -25.20 2.80 -12.37
C GLU A 577 -24.70 2.32 -11.02
N ILE A 578 -23.99 3.19 -10.29
CA ILE A 578 -23.51 2.90 -8.94
C ILE A 578 -24.29 3.80 -7.97
N SER A 579 -24.99 3.16 -7.04
CA SER A 579 -25.77 3.84 -5.99
C SER A 579 -25.09 3.67 -4.64
N ILE A 580 -24.83 4.77 -3.96
CA ILE A 580 -24.29 4.80 -2.60
C ILE A 580 -25.31 5.33 -1.61
N ALA A 581 -25.44 4.70 -0.44
CA ALA A 581 -26.18 5.24 0.69
C ALA A 581 -25.25 6.18 1.48
N THR A 582 -25.80 7.29 2.02
CA THR A 582 -25.02 8.30 2.72
C THR A 582 -25.15 8.23 4.24
N ASP A 583 -25.55 7.08 4.78
CA ASP A 583 -25.68 6.83 6.24
C ASP A 583 -24.39 7.08 7.01
N PHE A 584 -23.24 6.92 6.35
CA PHE A 584 -21.92 7.17 6.94
C PHE A 584 -21.66 8.62 7.32
N LEU A 585 -22.41 9.57 6.75
CA LEU A 585 -22.20 11.00 6.98
C LEU A 585 -22.59 11.46 8.40
N GLY A 586 -23.43 10.69 9.11
CA GLY A 586 -24.03 11.16 10.35
C GLY A 586 -25.04 12.30 10.15
N GLY A 587 -25.78 12.69 11.19
CA GLY A 587 -26.91 13.61 11.09
C GLY A 587 -26.58 15.00 10.49
N GLY A 588 -27.62 15.71 10.04
CA GLY A 588 -27.53 17.07 9.49
C GLY A 588 -27.33 17.12 7.97
N GLU A 589 -27.15 18.35 7.46
CA GLU A 589 -26.93 18.62 6.04
C GLU A 589 -25.43 18.68 5.73
N TRP A 590 -25.07 18.21 4.53
CA TRP A 590 -23.71 18.20 3.99
C TRP A 590 -23.68 18.87 2.62
N ARG A 591 -22.57 19.50 2.28
CA ARG A 591 -22.25 19.96 0.94
C ARG A 591 -21.38 18.92 0.26
N ALA A 592 -21.85 18.38 -0.85
CA ALA A 592 -21.09 17.48 -1.71
C ALA A 592 -20.52 18.23 -2.91
N GLU A 593 -19.20 18.16 -3.12
CA GLU A 593 -18.53 18.49 -4.36
C GLU A 593 -18.31 17.17 -5.11
N VAL A 594 -18.91 17.04 -6.30
CA VAL A 594 -18.95 15.82 -7.08
C VAL A 594 -18.20 16.00 -8.39
N PHE A 595 -17.29 15.09 -8.68
CA PHE A 595 -16.74 14.84 -10.01
C PHE A 595 -17.25 13.49 -10.49
N ARG A 596 -17.91 13.45 -11.64
CA ARG A 596 -18.40 12.24 -12.27
C ARG A 596 -18.11 12.23 -13.76
N ASP A 597 -18.10 11.06 -14.38
CA ASP A 597 -18.03 10.94 -15.83
C ASP A 597 -19.12 11.77 -16.50
N ALA A 598 -18.76 12.44 -17.60
CA ALA A 598 -19.74 13.07 -18.51
C ALA A 598 -20.50 11.99 -19.29
N ASP A 599 -21.63 12.38 -19.90
CA ASP A 599 -22.49 11.42 -20.62
C ASP A 599 -21.79 10.82 -21.85
N ASP A 600 -20.78 11.52 -22.40
CA ASP A 600 -19.95 11.11 -23.53
C ASP A 600 -18.56 10.59 -23.14
N ALA A 601 -18.30 10.34 -21.84
CA ALA A 601 -16.99 9.88 -21.36
C ALA A 601 -16.58 8.48 -21.88
N ASP A 602 -17.52 7.71 -22.44
CA ASP A 602 -17.25 6.48 -23.18
C ASP A 602 -16.52 6.72 -24.53
N LYS A 603 -16.62 7.95 -25.08
CA LYS A 603 -15.94 8.38 -26.30
C LYS A 603 -14.78 9.32 -26.00
N GLU A 604 -14.97 10.21 -25.05
CA GLU A 604 -14.04 11.24 -24.61
C GLU A 604 -13.66 11.05 -23.14
N PRO A 605 -12.73 10.13 -22.80
CA PRO A 605 -12.44 9.74 -21.41
C PRO A 605 -11.96 10.88 -20.52
N THR A 606 -11.59 12.02 -21.10
CA THR A 606 -11.16 13.21 -20.38
C THR A 606 -12.34 14.11 -19.97
N HIS A 607 -13.54 13.85 -20.47
CA HIS A 607 -14.72 14.66 -20.16
C HIS A 607 -15.33 14.26 -18.81
N TYR A 608 -15.67 15.26 -18.02
CA TYR A 608 -16.28 15.09 -16.70
C TYR A 608 -17.30 16.18 -16.42
N VAL A 609 -18.17 15.92 -15.43
CA VAL A 609 -19.07 16.91 -14.85
C VAL A 609 -18.64 17.20 -13.42
N ARG A 610 -18.49 18.48 -13.08
CA ARG A 610 -18.33 18.97 -11.72
C ARG A 610 -19.59 19.64 -11.23
N GLU A 611 -20.14 19.19 -10.11
CA GLU A 611 -21.37 19.72 -9.54
C GLU A 611 -21.32 19.83 -8.03
N PHE A 612 -22.15 20.69 -7.45
CA PHE A 612 -22.30 20.82 -6.01
C PHE A 612 -23.75 20.49 -5.63
N LYS A 613 -23.89 19.64 -4.59
CA LYS A 613 -25.21 19.21 -4.09
C LYS A 613 -25.27 19.38 -2.57
N ARG A 614 -26.48 19.59 -2.06
CA ARG A 614 -26.79 19.43 -0.64
C ARG A 614 -27.30 18.01 -0.45
N VAL A 615 -26.81 17.34 0.60
CA VAL A 615 -27.10 15.92 0.86
C VAL A 615 -27.37 15.76 2.34
N LYS A 616 -28.36 14.97 2.70
CA LYS A 616 -28.63 14.55 4.08
C LYS A 616 -28.19 13.11 4.28
N ALA A 617 -27.79 12.78 5.50
CA ALA A 617 -27.51 11.39 5.86
C ALA A 617 -28.73 10.50 5.59
N GLY A 618 -28.50 9.30 5.06
CA GLY A 618 -29.54 8.35 4.67
C GLY A 618 -30.10 8.55 3.26
N GLU A 619 -29.77 9.64 2.57
CA GLU A 619 -30.11 9.79 1.16
C GLU A 619 -29.30 8.82 0.28
N ARG A 620 -29.87 8.47 -0.86
CA ARG A 620 -29.19 7.65 -1.87
C ARG A 620 -28.71 8.56 -3.01
N MET A 621 -27.44 8.45 -3.35
CA MET A 621 -26.86 9.11 -4.52
C MET A 621 -26.57 8.06 -5.60
N THR A 622 -27.05 8.27 -6.80
CA THR A 622 -26.85 7.37 -7.95
C THR A 622 -26.10 8.08 -9.04
N PHE A 623 -25.09 7.41 -9.60
CA PHE A 623 -24.24 7.94 -10.66
C PHE A 623 -24.14 6.93 -11.80
N ARG A 624 -24.35 7.40 -13.03
CA ARG A 624 -23.95 6.67 -14.23
C ARG A 624 -22.45 6.82 -14.40
N VAL A 625 -21.75 5.72 -14.61
CA VAL A 625 -20.30 5.67 -14.86
C VAL A 625 -20.03 5.02 -16.21
N ALA A 626 -19.10 5.60 -16.96
CA ALA A 626 -18.68 5.11 -18.28
C ALA A 626 -17.82 3.83 -18.14
N PRO A 627 -17.58 3.06 -19.22
CA PRO A 627 -16.59 1.97 -19.21
C PRO A 627 -15.22 2.48 -18.77
N GLY A 628 -14.62 1.85 -17.76
CA GLY A 628 -13.36 2.29 -17.15
C GLY A 628 -13.47 3.62 -16.42
N GLY A 629 -14.69 3.99 -15.99
CA GLY A 629 -15.00 5.28 -15.39
C GLY A 629 -15.19 5.25 -13.88
N GLY A 630 -15.75 6.37 -13.37
CA GLY A 630 -16.00 6.49 -11.95
C GLY A 630 -16.62 7.81 -11.50
N PHE A 631 -16.62 8.01 -10.18
CA PHE A 631 -16.91 9.30 -9.56
C PHE A 631 -16.07 9.52 -8.30
N ALA A 632 -15.81 10.78 -7.98
CA ALA A 632 -15.15 11.21 -6.77
C ALA A 632 -15.99 12.29 -6.08
N VAL A 633 -16.21 12.17 -4.76
CA VAL A 633 -17.04 13.09 -4.00
C VAL A 633 -16.34 13.52 -2.73
N ARG A 634 -16.37 14.80 -2.43
CA ARG A 634 -15.98 15.38 -1.15
C ARG A 634 -17.20 15.93 -0.45
N PHE A 635 -17.41 15.55 0.83
CA PHE A 635 -18.49 16.03 1.68
C PHE A 635 -17.91 16.89 2.80
N ASP A 636 -18.32 18.14 2.85
CA ASP A 636 -17.98 19.08 3.91
C ASP A 636 -19.24 19.48 4.70
N ARG A 637 -19.08 19.77 5.99
CA ARG A 637 -20.14 20.43 6.75
C ARG A 637 -20.34 21.85 6.19
N PRO A 638 -21.58 22.32 6.01
CA PRO A 638 -21.80 23.72 5.73
C PRO A 638 -21.13 24.58 6.81
N PRO A 639 -20.59 25.77 6.46
CA PRO A 639 -20.15 26.70 7.49
C PRO A 639 -21.28 26.90 8.50
N SER A 640 -20.97 26.80 9.77
CA SER A 640 -21.91 27.23 10.83
C SER A 640 -22.20 28.71 10.59
N GLY A 641 -23.43 29.04 10.25
CA GLY A 641 -23.92 30.40 9.97
C GLY A 641 -23.74 31.29 11.20
#